data_cd3c08ce1c247542885fc3effe3f96dd
#
_entry.id   cd3c08ce1c247542885fc3effe3f96dd
#
_cell.length_a   1.000
_cell.length_b   1.000
_cell.length_c   1.000
_cell.angle_alpha   90.00
_cell.angle_beta   90.00
_cell.angle_gamma   90.00
#
_symmetry.space_group_name_H-M   'P 1'
#
loop_
_entity.id
_entity.type
_entity.pdbx_description
1 polymer ?
#
loop_
_entity_poly.entity_id
_entity_poly.type
_entity_poly.pdbx_seq_one_letter_code
_entity_poly.pdbx_strand_id
1 'polypeptide(L)'
;MRNVLTMIVAAMLCAGGYATDFKNVTKTRKLDALSLIAIQQMEQAKESTSQAKGFGGTSTASTGSKRITATVQMKEGATIDQLKAHGFSNSTTLVGNYSIVTTTIDSLQFLAEMQDVVRISFDKKEMNLNLTNANKTTGVDLIHKGKSTETTNRNLYFTLDRPYTGKGVMIGIFDSGFDPNHAMFLDKDGKSRFKMIIKENGTAITDPNIIANYKTDNTYYTHATNVSGIAAGYYEGDNFQLSGVAPEADLAMGPIMSSASDLVALKTLAEYCKEKGERLVTNMSYGNMIGPHDGSDLYSQVLNDLIKEYDIIACNSVGNCGDQVLVHKHNFSSNTDEMKAIWGIDSDNHEIRSYITTSTDAPINMEIIVANYKDQCKTIFAKYPIIINGEPTTLKINDEYIASTTINIAKETIHDGLMGYAINSNGVWYTKDEYRIGYIITSAEGQKVIVYNDTNLPFKTVYPDYTDGLTSNGTFNSTSSASEMLVVGAYITTTEINSKSNGAIKVTNKKGTWGTQEGDIAYFSSYGTRYDGIQFPCIAAPGACIESAYNRYVTYYSGKKCMTKTDTYKGKEYSFCAMKGTSQASPYMAGVAALWLEANPNLTHEEIKEIAQKTANNDSYCKEENYFAAQGKQAGAGKINALAGLEYILNDNIVLLDEDEAIPSEISGKKNVVLKRTLVPNIYNTVVLPFSMTEEQITSTFGTDTKVYTFNAYSKDEMTFHRAHSIEANRPFLMQTSTTESTFNIKDVTIEEESTPVDEGLYYNFKGYYGEPTNLAKGMYFIYNGMLYSSEGNSFMKGYRAYFEPKSNTNGAKVVAMNIDGKTTSINMLETSKRNTSSCAIYHINGQKISENQKNKLSKGIYILNGKKYVIR
;
A
#
# COMPACT_ATOMS: atom_id res chain seq x y z
N MET A 1 47.56 -0.56 -45.71
CA MET A 1 46.24 -1.22 -45.67
C MET A 1 45.58 -1.15 -44.30
N ARG A 2 46.28 -1.19 -43.20
CA ARG A 2 45.70 -1.12 -41.84
C ARG A 2 45.07 0.25 -41.50
N ASN A 3 45.69 1.35 -41.98
CA ASN A 3 45.17 2.72 -41.77
C ASN A 3 43.97 3.09 -42.62
N VAL A 4 43.77 2.44 -43.74
CA VAL A 4 42.64 2.66 -44.65
C VAL A 4 41.37 1.96 -44.09
N LEU A 5 41.58 0.79 -43.45
CA LEU A 5 40.47 0.08 -42.85
C LEU A 5 39.91 0.82 -41.59
N THR A 6 40.83 1.46 -40.86
CA THR A 6 40.44 2.28 -39.69
C THR A 6 39.69 3.56 -40.09
N MET A 7 40.09 4.18 -41.22
CA MET A 7 39.35 5.34 -41.76
C MET A 7 37.99 4.96 -42.35
N ILE A 8 37.89 3.78 -42.96
CA ILE A 8 36.59 3.27 -43.49
C ILE A 8 35.62 2.96 -42.36
N VAL A 9 36.10 2.38 -41.25
CA VAL A 9 35.25 2.11 -40.09
C VAL A 9 34.82 3.42 -39.40
N ALA A 10 35.71 4.42 -39.28
CA ALA A 10 35.37 5.74 -38.76
C ALA A 10 34.39 6.52 -39.68
N ALA A 11 34.52 6.37 -41.00
CA ALA A 11 33.62 6.99 -42.01
C ALA A 11 32.24 6.31 -42.03
N MET A 12 32.16 4.99 -41.78
CA MET A 12 30.88 4.26 -41.64
C MET A 12 30.12 4.60 -40.35
N LEU A 13 30.79 5.04 -39.32
CA LEU A 13 30.17 5.53 -38.09
C LEU A 13 29.51 6.91 -38.27
N CYS A 14 29.86 7.66 -39.27
CA CYS A 14 29.30 8.99 -39.58
C CYS A 14 28.21 8.99 -40.65
N ALA A 15 27.98 7.88 -41.37
CA ALA A 15 26.99 7.78 -42.43
C ALA A 15 25.98 6.66 -42.16
N GLY A 16 24.90 7.04 -41.61
CA GLY A 16 23.54 6.41 -41.81
C GLY A 16 23.35 4.93 -41.53
N GLY A 17 22.64 4.60 -40.46
CA GLY A 17 21.53 3.67 -40.50
C GLY A 17 21.81 2.21 -40.89
N TYR A 18 22.60 1.48 -40.08
CA TYR A 18 22.47 0.02 -40.04
C TYR A 18 21.83 -0.41 -38.72
N ALA A 19 20.70 -1.11 -38.82
CA ALA A 19 20.16 -1.85 -37.70
C ALA A 19 21.18 -2.93 -37.30
N THR A 20 21.97 -2.66 -36.26
CA THR A 20 22.92 -3.63 -35.69
C THR A 20 22.12 -4.80 -35.08
N ASP A 21 22.43 -6.02 -35.52
CA ASP A 21 21.84 -7.24 -35.00
C ASP A 21 22.39 -7.45 -33.56
N PHE A 22 21.67 -7.00 -32.56
CA PHE A 22 22.02 -7.10 -31.12
C PHE A 22 22.26 -8.55 -30.66
N LYS A 23 21.80 -9.56 -31.39
CA LYS A 23 22.09 -10.97 -31.10
C LYS A 23 23.58 -11.29 -31.06
N ASN A 24 24.44 -10.47 -31.68
CA ASN A 24 25.89 -10.63 -31.65
C ASN A 24 26.53 -10.02 -30.39
N VAL A 25 25.97 -8.95 -29.82
CA VAL A 25 26.49 -8.31 -28.60
C VAL A 25 26.29 -9.23 -27.38
N THR A 26 25.18 -9.95 -27.31
CA THR A 26 24.89 -10.87 -26.20
C THR A 26 25.75 -12.12 -26.18
N LYS A 27 26.46 -12.42 -27.27
CA LYS A 27 27.42 -13.54 -27.33
C LYS A 27 28.80 -13.21 -26.75
N THR A 28 29.09 -11.94 -26.46
CA THR A 28 30.39 -11.57 -25.90
C THR A 28 30.44 -11.88 -24.41
N ARG A 29 31.42 -12.66 -23.96
CA ARG A 29 31.64 -12.97 -22.53
C ARG A 29 32.16 -11.77 -21.72
N LYS A 30 32.28 -10.59 -22.33
CA LYS A 30 32.80 -9.38 -21.69
C LYS A 30 31.74 -8.53 -21.03
N LEU A 31 30.46 -8.73 -21.35
CA LEU A 31 29.34 -8.07 -20.68
C LEU A 31 28.94 -8.87 -19.44
N ASP A 32 28.70 -8.18 -18.33
CA ASP A 32 28.15 -8.81 -17.15
C ASP A 32 26.66 -9.14 -17.31
N ALA A 33 26.11 -9.95 -16.37
CA ALA A 33 24.75 -10.45 -16.45
C ALA A 33 23.71 -9.33 -16.38
N LEU A 34 23.97 -8.26 -15.66
CA LEU A 34 23.06 -7.12 -15.53
C LEU A 34 23.02 -6.29 -16.82
N SER A 35 24.19 -6.10 -17.45
CA SER A 35 24.30 -5.47 -18.75
C SER A 35 23.57 -6.25 -19.85
N LEU A 36 23.64 -7.58 -19.82
CA LEU A 36 22.88 -8.44 -20.76
C LEU A 36 21.38 -8.33 -20.56
N ILE A 37 20.89 -8.30 -19.31
CA ILE A 37 19.47 -8.10 -18.99
C ILE A 37 19.00 -6.72 -19.47
N ALA A 38 19.81 -5.68 -19.23
CA ALA A 38 19.48 -4.32 -19.66
C ALA A 38 19.35 -4.20 -21.19
N ILE A 39 20.23 -4.89 -21.97
CA ILE A 39 20.12 -4.96 -23.43
C ILE A 39 18.82 -5.64 -23.86
N GLN A 40 18.49 -6.81 -23.25
CA GLN A 40 17.26 -7.55 -23.59
C GLN A 40 15.99 -6.73 -23.32
N GLN A 41 15.94 -6.02 -22.20
CA GLN A 41 14.81 -5.13 -21.87
C GLN A 41 14.67 -3.97 -22.87
N MET A 42 15.80 -3.41 -23.32
CA MET A 42 15.79 -2.34 -24.33
C MET A 42 15.36 -2.83 -25.72
N GLU A 43 15.65 -4.09 -26.06
CA GLU A 43 15.18 -4.74 -27.31
C GLU A 43 13.67 -4.95 -27.28
N GLN A 44 13.14 -5.49 -26.18
CA GLN A 44 11.70 -5.69 -26.02
C GLN A 44 10.91 -4.37 -26.09
N ALA A 45 11.47 -3.28 -25.55
CA ALA A 45 10.87 -1.96 -25.65
C ALA A 45 10.89 -1.39 -27.09
N LYS A 46 11.90 -1.74 -27.94
CA LYS A 46 11.92 -1.38 -29.37
C LYS A 46 10.90 -2.17 -30.19
N GLU A 47 10.70 -3.44 -29.89
CA GLU A 47 9.71 -4.28 -30.58
C GLU A 47 8.27 -3.85 -30.30
N SER A 48 7.96 -3.48 -29.04
CA SER A 48 6.63 -2.98 -28.67
C SER A 48 6.28 -1.63 -29.33
N THR A 49 7.27 -0.76 -29.53
CA THR A 49 7.07 0.51 -30.26
C THR A 49 6.98 0.33 -31.78
N SER A 50 7.53 -0.74 -32.36
CA SER A 50 7.41 -1.03 -33.79
C SER A 50 6.05 -1.65 -34.17
N GLN A 51 5.41 -2.39 -33.24
CA GLN A 51 4.05 -2.92 -33.47
C GLN A 51 2.96 -1.83 -33.34
N ALA A 52 3.21 -0.74 -32.60
CA ALA A 52 2.29 0.38 -32.46
C ALA A 52 2.24 1.32 -33.70
N LYS A 53 3.13 1.16 -34.69
CA LYS A 53 3.19 1.98 -35.89
C LYS A 53 2.22 1.56 -37.04
N GLY A 54 1.25 0.72 -36.75
CA GLY A 54 0.26 0.23 -37.73
C GLY A 54 -0.94 1.16 -38.01
N PHE A 55 -1.09 2.32 -37.37
CA PHE A 55 -2.15 3.28 -37.66
C PHE A 55 -1.61 4.71 -37.78
N GLY A 56 -1.81 5.29 -38.96
CA GLY A 56 -1.21 6.51 -39.43
C GLY A 56 -1.23 7.72 -38.50
N GLY A 57 -0.04 8.21 -38.24
CA GLY A 57 0.21 9.51 -37.64
C GLY A 57 1.68 9.89 -37.87
N THR A 58 1.91 10.91 -38.70
CA THR A 58 3.25 11.49 -38.95
C THR A 58 3.73 12.19 -37.66
N SER A 59 4.54 11.51 -36.87
CA SER A 59 5.39 12.18 -35.89
C SER A 59 6.85 11.94 -36.26
N THR A 60 7.61 12.97 -36.53
CA THR A 60 9.05 12.98 -36.67
C THR A 60 9.68 12.66 -35.30
N ALA A 61 9.83 11.37 -35.01
CA ALA A 61 10.63 10.92 -33.87
C ALA A 61 12.11 11.12 -34.22
N SER A 62 12.86 11.88 -33.43
CA SER A 62 14.31 12.00 -33.57
C SER A 62 14.94 10.63 -33.40
N THR A 63 15.61 10.13 -34.41
CA THR A 63 16.38 8.88 -34.41
C THR A 63 17.75 9.06 -33.77
N GLY A 64 17.81 9.63 -32.55
CA GLY A 64 19.02 9.66 -31.73
C GLY A 64 19.20 8.32 -30.99
N SER A 65 20.26 7.56 -31.29
CA SER A 65 20.64 6.37 -30.55
C SER A 65 20.84 6.73 -29.06
N LYS A 66 20.14 6.04 -28.14
CA LYS A 66 20.24 6.31 -26.70
C LYS A 66 21.69 6.21 -26.22
N ARG A 67 22.19 7.26 -25.59
CA ARG A 67 23.50 7.27 -24.94
C ARG A 67 23.45 6.48 -23.63
N ILE A 68 24.51 5.74 -23.36
CA ILE A 68 24.73 5.00 -22.12
C ILE A 68 26.11 5.34 -21.57
N THR A 69 26.26 5.21 -20.27
CA THR A 69 27.55 5.32 -19.58
C THR A 69 27.93 3.94 -19.05
N ALA A 70 29.04 3.39 -19.51
CA ALA A 70 29.54 2.07 -19.13
C ALA A 70 30.83 2.18 -18.34
N THR A 71 30.98 1.34 -17.31
CA THR A 71 32.28 1.08 -16.66
C THR A 71 33.01 0.01 -17.44
N VAL A 72 34.23 0.28 -17.85
CA VAL A 72 35.08 -0.60 -18.64
C VAL A 72 36.32 -0.97 -17.85
N GLN A 73 36.53 -2.25 -17.67
CA GLN A 73 37.78 -2.79 -17.17
C GLN A 73 38.73 -3.02 -18.35
N MET A 74 39.86 -2.39 -18.34
CA MET A 74 40.93 -2.56 -19.34
C MET A 74 41.92 -3.62 -18.85
N LYS A 75 42.74 -4.17 -19.80
CA LYS A 75 43.88 -4.99 -19.43
C LYS A 75 44.91 -4.18 -18.61
N GLU A 76 45.69 -4.85 -17.79
CA GLU A 76 46.77 -4.23 -17.05
C GLU A 76 47.76 -3.59 -18.02
N GLY A 77 48.12 -2.30 -17.79
CA GLY A 77 48.95 -1.53 -18.67
C GLY A 77 48.29 -0.86 -19.89
N ALA A 78 47.01 -1.17 -20.14
CA ALA A 78 46.24 -0.45 -21.16
C ALA A 78 45.74 0.90 -20.62
N THR A 79 45.70 1.91 -21.49
CA THR A 79 45.35 3.29 -21.13
C THR A 79 44.11 3.76 -21.84
N ILE A 80 43.51 4.84 -21.34
CA ILE A 80 42.34 5.49 -21.92
C ILE A 80 42.57 5.95 -23.38
N ASP A 81 43.82 6.17 -23.76
CA ASP A 81 44.14 6.62 -25.12
C ASP A 81 43.81 5.57 -26.17
N GLN A 82 43.83 4.27 -25.80
CA GLN A 82 43.36 3.19 -26.67
C GLN A 82 41.86 3.26 -26.91
N LEU A 83 41.05 3.60 -25.91
CA LEU A 83 39.63 3.84 -26.08
C LEU A 83 39.37 5.04 -26.97
N LYS A 84 40.03 6.14 -26.74
CA LYS A 84 39.91 7.36 -27.55
C LYS A 84 40.35 7.16 -29.03
N ALA A 85 41.41 6.40 -29.24
CA ALA A 85 41.90 6.06 -30.60
C ALA A 85 40.88 5.22 -31.41
N HIS A 86 39.99 4.47 -30.72
CA HIS A 86 38.92 3.70 -31.33
C HIS A 86 37.59 4.43 -31.38
N GLY A 87 37.60 5.75 -31.20
CA GLY A 87 36.42 6.60 -31.38
C GLY A 87 35.58 6.85 -30.10
N PHE A 88 35.99 6.31 -28.92
CA PHE A 88 35.37 6.55 -27.63
C PHE A 88 35.94 7.80 -26.97
N SER A 89 35.77 8.96 -27.60
CA SER A 89 36.33 10.24 -27.17
C SER A 89 35.85 10.67 -25.78
N ASN A 90 34.64 10.30 -25.37
CA ASN A 90 34.05 10.58 -24.07
C ASN A 90 34.41 9.49 -23.05
N SER A 91 35.68 9.25 -22.85
CA SER A 91 36.22 8.28 -21.89
C SER A 91 37.07 8.98 -20.84
N THR A 92 36.89 8.55 -19.58
CA THR A 92 37.63 9.08 -18.41
C THR A 92 38.15 7.93 -17.58
N THR A 93 39.44 7.97 -17.16
CA THR A 93 39.96 7.00 -16.19
C THR A 93 39.29 7.20 -14.84
N LEU A 94 38.84 6.11 -14.22
CA LEU A 94 38.21 6.12 -12.91
C LEU A 94 39.25 5.84 -11.84
N VAL A 95 39.89 4.67 -11.87
CA VAL A 95 40.96 4.25 -10.96
C VAL A 95 41.68 3.03 -11.55
N GLY A 96 43.03 2.97 -11.49
CA GLY A 96 43.81 1.85 -12.01
C GLY A 96 43.48 1.57 -13.48
N ASN A 97 43.09 0.35 -13.80
CA ASN A 97 42.68 -0.09 -15.13
C ASN A 97 41.18 0.03 -15.43
N TYR A 98 40.44 0.79 -14.62
CA TYR A 98 39.00 1.04 -14.84
C TYR A 98 38.78 2.41 -15.45
N SER A 99 37.93 2.46 -16.45
CA SER A 99 37.53 3.68 -17.18
C SER A 99 36.01 3.79 -17.30
N ILE A 100 35.50 5.02 -17.37
CA ILE A 100 34.10 5.32 -17.72
C ILE A 100 34.04 5.72 -19.17
N VAL A 101 33.14 5.12 -19.92
CA VAL A 101 32.91 5.39 -21.35
C VAL A 101 31.44 5.78 -21.53
N THR A 102 31.22 6.99 -22.07
CA THR A 102 29.88 7.40 -22.52
C THR A 102 29.77 7.14 -24.02
N THR A 103 28.88 6.25 -24.40
CA THR A 103 28.69 5.77 -25.76
C THR A 103 27.23 5.52 -26.08
N THR A 104 26.93 4.94 -27.21
CA THR A 104 25.59 4.48 -27.59
C THR A 104 25.49 2.97 -27.43
N ILE A 105 24.28 2.45 -27.32
CA ILE A 105 24.06 1.00 -27.26
C ILE A 105 24.60 0.33 -28.50
N ASP A 106 24.39 0.97 -29.66
CA ASP A 106 24.86 0.45 -30.96
C ASP A 106 26.39 0.37 -31.06
N SER A 107 27.10 1.15 -30.24
CA SER A 107 28.58 1.14 -30.18
C SER A 107 29.16 0.19 -29.15
N LEU A 108 28.33 -0.47 -28.30
CA LEU A 108 28.80 -1.44 -27.30
C LEU A 108 29.48 -2.66 -27.90
N GLN A 109 29.05 -3.11 -29.08
CA GLN A 109 29.66 -4.23 -29.80
C GLN A 109 31.12 -3.92 -30.13
N PHE A 110 31.40 -2.73 -30.64
CA PHE A 110 32.76 -2.30 -30.97
C PHE A 110 33.63 -2.19 -29.73
N LEU A 111 33.04 -1.69 -28.60
CA LEU A 111 33.74 -1.62 -27.34
C LEU A 111 34.05 -3.03 -26.79
N ALA A 112 33.14 -3.98 -26.94
CA ALA A 112 33.31 -5.36 -26.49
C ALA A 112 34.32 -6.16 -27.36
N GLU A 113 34.47 -5.79 -28.64
CA GLU A 113 35.44 -6.42 -29.57
C GLU A 113 36.87 -5.94 -29.38
N MET A 114 37.09 -4.82 -28.66
CA MET A 114 38.43 -4.30 -28.41
C MET A 114 39.28 -5.30 -27.59
N GLN A 115 40.48 -5.59 -28.06
CA GLN A 115 41.39 -6.56 -27.40
C GLN A 115 41.79 -6.15 -25.99
N ASP A 116 41.89 -4.85 -25.74
CA ASP A 116 42.31 -4.29 -24.46
C ASP A 116 41.21 -4.13 -23.44
N VAL A 117 39.93 -4.39 -23.82
CA VAL A 117 38.76 -4.42 -22.94
C VAL A 117 38.58 -5.83 -22.38
N VAL A 118 38.55 -5.95 -21.04
CA VAL A 118 38.35 -7.21 -20.33
C VAL A 118 36.89 -7.41 -19.95
N ARG A 119 36.24 -6.38 -19.41
CA ARG A 119 34.88 -6.43 -18.92
C ARG A 119 34.17 -5.07 -19.13
N ILE A 120 32.89 -5.13 -19.44
CA ILE A 120 32.02 -3.97 -19.56
C ILE A 120 30.84 -4.21 -18.64
N SER A 121 30.59 -3.23 -17.79
CA SER A 121 29.39 -3.14 -16.96
C SER A 121 28.73 -1.82 -17.24
N PHE A 122 27.53 -1.85 -17.72
CA PHE A 122 26.66 -0.69 -17.65
C PHE A 122 25.41 -1.14 -16.94
N ASP A 123 25.27 -0.66 -15.78
CA ASP A 123 24.00 -0.60 -15.11
C ASP A 123 23.26 0.54 -15.79
N LYS A 124 22.12 0.23 -16.46
CA LYS A 124 21.06 1.18 -16.46
C LYS A 124 20.70 1.22 -14.97
N LYS A 125 21.42 2.07 -14.20
CA LYS A 125 20.79 2.61 -13.01
C LYS A 125 19.52 3.23 -13.56
N GLU A 126 18.44 2.50 -13.51
CA GLU A 126 17.15 3.09 -13.38
C GLU A 126 17.39 4.04 -12.23
N MET A 127 17.49 5.31 -12.52
CA MET A 127 17.40 6.33 -11.48
C MET A 127 16.05 6.02 -10.90
N ASN A 128 16.07 5.35 -9.75
CA ASN A 128 14.85 4.91 -9.07
C ASN A 128 14.10 6.19 -8.79
N LEU A 129 13.19 6.51 -9.68
CA LEU A 129 12.23 7.56 -9.50
C LEU A 129 11.35 7.04 -8.38
N ASN A 130 11.48 7.61 -7.19
CA ASN A 130 10.89 7.04 -5.99
C ASN A 130 9.36 6.96 -6.06
N LEU A 131 8.72 7.88 -6.78
CA LEU A 131 7.32 7.77 -7.13
C LEU A 131 7.04 6.58 -8.08
N THR A 132 7.97 6.24 -8.97
CA THR A 132 7.88 5.04 -9.82
C THR A 132 7.96 3.76 -8.98
N ASN A 133 8.80 3.69 -7.93
CA ASN A 133 8.83 2.56 -7.00
C ASN A 133 7.53 2.46 -6.21
N ALA A 134 7.00 3.59 -5.74
CA ALA A 134 5.70 3.62 -5.07
C ALA A 134 4.59 3.07 -5.99
N ASN A 135 4.54 3.50 -7.25
CA ASN A 135 3.55 3.05 -8.22
C ASN A 135 3.68 1.55 -8.53
N LYS A 136 4.90 1.01 -8.61
CA LYS A 136 5.13 -0.44 -8.78
C LYS A 136 4.67 -1.23 -7.54
N THR A 137 4.98 -0.74 -6.34
CA THR A 137 4.66 -1.45 -5.09
C THR A 137 3.15 -1.55 -4.85
N THR A 138 2.38 -0.55 -5.28
CA THR A 138 0.92 -0.50 -5.11
C THR A 138 0.13 -1.00 -6.31
N GLY A 139 0.79 -1.32 -7.43
CA GLY A 139 0.17 -1.74 -8.69
C GLY A 139 -0.35 -0.61 -9.57
N VAL A 140 -0.12 0.66 -9.22
CA VAL A 140 -0.52 1.82 -10.04
C VAL A 140 0.13 1.79 -11.43
N ASP A 141 1.36 1.32 -11.54
CA ASP A 141 2.05 1.19 -12.83
C ASP A 141 1.37 0.17 -13.77
N LEU A 142 0.73 -0.86 -13.23
CA LEU A 142 -0.07 -1.82 -13.99
C LEU A 142 -1.42 -1.22 -14.40
N ILE A 143 -2.05 -0.47 -13.50
CA ILE A 143 -3.29 0.26 -13.78
C ILE A 143 -3.10 1.23 -14.95
N HIS A 144 -2.00 2.00 -14.97
CA HIS A 144 -1.67 2.92 -16.07
C HIS A 144 -1.41 2.20 -17.40
N LYS A 145 -1.03 0.92 -17.36
CA LYS A 145 -0.80 0.10 -18.55
C LYS A 145 -2.04 -0.69 -18.97
N GLY A 146 -3.12 -0.67 -18.22
CA GLY A 146 -4.29 -1.52 -18.42
C GLY A 146 -3.94 -3.01 -18.30
N LYS A 147 -3.07 -3.39 -17.35
CA LYS A 147 -2.59 -4.76 -17.17
C LYS A 147 -2.84 -5.22 -15.75
N SER A 148 -3.32 -6.45 -15.61
CA SER A 148 -3.27 -7.21 -14.36
C SER A 148 -1.93 -7.93 -14.21
N THR A 149 -1.57 -8.31 -12.98
CA THR A 149 -0.35 -9.12 -12.77
C THR A 149 -0.64 -10.59 -13.04
N GLU A 150 0.10 -11.19 -13.95
CA GLU A 150 0.12 -12.65 -14.12
C GLU A 150 0.82 -13.40 -12.96
N THR A 151 1.45 -12.69 -11.99
CA THR A 151 2.45 -13.28 -11.08
C THR A 151 2.32 -12.93 -9.62
N THR A 152 1.29 -12.26 -9.15
CA THR A 152 1.10 -12.11 -7.71
C THR A 152 0.38 -13.34 -7.15
N ASN A 153 0.87 -13.87 -6.03
CA ASN A 153 0.31 -15.00 -5.25
C ASN A 153 -1.12 -14.78 -4.72
N ARG A 154 -1.83 -13.82 -5.27
CA ARG A 154 -3.25 -13.62 -5.13
C ARG A 154 -3.86 -13.89 -6.48
N ASN A 155 -4.69 -14.89 -6.54
CA ASN A 155 -5.51 -15.36 -7.64
C ASN A 155 -6.28 -14.23 -8.35
N LEU A 156 -5.58 -13.40 -9.09
CA LEU A 156 -6.17 -12.32 -9.88
C LEU A 156 -6.56 -12.90 -11.23
N TYR A 157 -7.84 -13.16 -11.36
CA TYR A 157 -8.45 -13.76 -12.55
C TYR A 157 -8.99 -12.74 -13.52
N PHE A 158 -8.53 -11.48 -13.36
CA PHE A 158 -9.10 -10.39 -14.12
C PHE A 158 -8.02 -9.64 -14.89
N THR A 159 -8.28 -9.36 -16.16
CA THR A 159 -7.49 -8.46 -16.99
C THR A 159 -8.20 -7.11 -17.00
N LEU A 160 -7.50 -6.03 -16.68
CA LEU A 160 -8.07 -4.70 -16.81
C LEU A 160 -8.50 -4.46 -18.27
N ASP A 161 -9.65 -3.87 -18.46
CA ASP A 161 -10.24 -3.61 -19.77
C ASP A 161 -9.52 -2.46 -20.49
N ARG A 162 -8.94 -1.53 -19.75
CA ARG A 162 -8.23 -0.34 -20.24
C ARG A 162 -7.29 0.23 -19.18
N PRO A 163 -6.41 1.19 -19.55
CA PRO A 163 -5.75 2.06 -18.58
C PRO A 163 -6.74 2.92 -17.78
N TYR A 164 -6.44 3.16 -16.51
CA TYR A 164 -7.12 4.13 -15.66
C TYR A 164 -6.11 5.18 -15.20
N THR A 165 -6.49 6.45 -15.24
CA THR A 165 -5.59 7.60 -15.09
C THR A 165 -6.17 8.72 -14.22
N GLY A 166 -7.36 8.51 -13.63
CA GLY A 166 -8.10 9.50 -12.82
C GLY A 166 -8.91 10.49 -13.67
N LYS A 167 -9.10 10.20 -14.95
CA LYS A 167 -9.81 11.08 -15.88
C LYS A 167 -11.26 11.30 -15.47
N GLY A 168 -11.71 12.56 -15.45
CA GLY A 168 -13.07 12.95 -15.08
C GLY A 168 -13.27 13.09 -13.56
N VAL A 169 -12.18 13.06 -12.79
CA VAL A 169 -12.20 13.28 -11.34
C VAL A 169 -11.41 14.55 -11.02
N MET A 170 -11.95 15.38 -10.14
CA MET A 170 -11.29 16.55 -9.58
C MET A 170 -10.52 16.18 -8.30
N ILE A 171 -9.23 16.54 -8.24
CA ILE A 171 -8.45 16.47 -7.00
C ILE A 171 -8.19 17.87 -6.46
N GLY A 172 -8.83 18.20 -5.35
CA GLY A 172 -8.61 19.45 -4.61
C GLY A 172 -7.42 19.32 -3.66
N ILE A 173 -6.40 20.17 -3.83
CA ILE A 173 -5.22 20.19 -2.98
C ILE A 173 -5.30 21.40 -2.03
N PHE A 174 -5.41 21.12 -0.73
CA PHE A 174 -5.41 22.14 0.32
C PHE A 174 -4.02 22.19 0.95
N ASP A 175 -3.22 23.20 0.57
CA ASP A 175 -1.81 23.27 0.93
C ASP A 175 -1.23 24.67 0.62
N SER A 176 0.10 24.85 0.69
CA SER A 176 0.81 26.10 0.36
C SER A 176 2.08 25.86 -0.46
N GLY A 177 2.40 26.77 -1.36
CA GLY A 177 3.55 26.70 -2.26
C GLY A 177 3.24 26.03 -3.59
N PHE A 178 2.14 26.43 -4.25
CA PHE A 178 1.74 25.93 -5.55
C PHE A 178 2.53 26.53 -6.70
N ASP A 179 2.80 25.72 -7.73
CA ASP A 179 3.18 26.15 -9.08
C ASP A 179 2.26 25.46 -10.08
N PRO A 180 1.05 25.99 -10.33
CA PRO A 180 0.03 25.31 -11.15
C PRO A 180 0.41 25.18 -12.62
N ASN A 181 1.50 25.83 -13.05
CA ASN A 181 2.04 25.78 -14.39
C ASN A 181 3.39 25.04 -14.47
N HIS A 182 3.74 24.24 -13.45
CA HIS A 182 4.83 23.29 -13.55
C HIS A 182 4.52 22.24 -14.64
N ALA A 183 5.56 21.77 -15.38
CA ALA A 183 5.36 20.85 -16.51
C ALA A 183 4.59 19.58 -16.15
N MET A 184 4.67 19.12 -14.90
CA MET A 184 3.89 17.97 -14.38
C MET A 184 2.37 18.18 -14.42
N PHE A 185 1.89 19.41 -14.51
CA PHE A 185 0.47 19.74 -14.46
C PHE A 185 -0.10 20.21 -15.80
N LEU A 186 0.69 20.16 -16.84
CA LEU A 186 0.24 20.52 -18.17
C LEU A 186 -0.39 19.32 -18.88
N ASP A 187 -1.47 19.56 -19.59
CA ASP A 187 -2.07 18.59 -20.50
C ASP A 187 -1.24 18.47 -21.80
N LYS A 188 -1.66 17.59 -22.71
CA LYS A 188 -1.02 17.38 -24.00
C LYS A 188 -0.92 18.66 -24.85
N ASP A 189 -1.84 19.59 -24.66
CA ASP A 189 -1.89 20.88 -25.39
C ASP A 189 -1.03 21.96 -24.69
N GLY A 190 -0.43 21.63 -23.53
CA GLY A 190 0.41 22.53 -22.74
C GLY A 190 -0.37 23.50 -21.86
N LYS A 191 -1.66 23.22 -21.62
CA LYS A 191 -2.51 23.98 -20.69
C LYS A 191 -2.49 23.36 -19.31
N SER A 192 -2.61 24.18 -18.29
CA SER A 192 -2.70 23.70 -16.91
C SER A 192 -3.97 22.86 -16.68
N ARG A 193 -3.81 21.71 -16.00
CA ARG A 193 -4.92 20.89 -15.48
C ARG A 193 -5.53 21.43 -14.20
N PHE A 194 -4.99 22.51 -13.62
CA PHE A 194 -5.68 23.25 -12.57
C PHE A 194 -6.90 23.98 -13.19
N LYS A 195 -8.09 23.62 -12.73
CA LYS A 195 -9.37 24.22 -13.19
C LYS A 195 -9.86 25.32 -12.27
N MET A 196 -9.37 25.32 -11.03
CA MET A 196 -9.74 26.33 -10.04
C MET A 196 -8.55 26.67 -9.14
N ILE A 197 -8.41 27.95 -8.84
CA ILE A 197 -7.53 28.49 -7.80
C ILE A 197 -8.40 29.26 -6.83
N ILE A 198 -8.47 28.84 -5.59
CA ILE A 198 -9.16 29.54 -4.52
C ILE A 198 -8.12 30.34 -3.75
N LYS A 199 -8.33 31.66 -3.65
CA LYS A 199 -7.46 32.55 -2.88
C LYS A 199 -7.83 32.52 -1.40
N GLU A 200 -6.93 33.05 -0.58
CA GLU A 200 -7.09 33.21 0.86
C GLU A 200 -8.38 33.93 1.28
N ASN A 201 -8.86 34.82 0.47
CA ASN A 201 -10.12 35.57 0.70
C ASN A 201 -11.38 34.83 0.19
N GLY A 202 -11.26 33.55 -0.17
CA GLY A 202 -12.35 32.76 -0.70
C GLY A 202 -12.68 33.00 -2.18
N THR A 203 -12.00 33.93 -2.88
CA THR A 203 -12.26 34.18 -4.29
C THR A 203 -11.79 33.01 -5.15
N ALA A 204 -12.70 32.38 -5.90
CA ALA A 204 -12.40 31.35 -6.87
C ALA A 204 -12.04 31.95 -8.25
N ILE A 205 -10.95 31.47 -8.83
CA ILE A 205 -10.48 31.79 -10.18
C ILE A 205 -10.64 30.54 -11.02
N THR A 206 -11.47 30.61 -12.06
CA THR A 206 -11.71 29.52 -13.00
C THR A 206 -11.36 29.88 -14.45
N ASP A 207 -10.96 31.14 -14.71
CA ASP A 207 -10.52 31.58 -16.03
C ASP A 207 -9.15 30.93 -16.39
N PRO A 208 -9.09 30.08 -17.44
CA PRO A 208 -7.85 29.44 -17.83
C PRO A 208 -6.70 30.38 -18.19
N ASN A 209 -7.02 31.60 -18.68
CA ASN A 209 -5.99 32.60 -19.01
C ASN A 209 -5.37 33.19 -17.75
N ILE A 210 -6.14 33.37 -16.69
CA ILE A 210 -5.62 33.82 -15.38
C ILE A 210 -4.79 32.70 -14.76
N ILE A 211 -5.27 31.44 -14.78
CA ILE A 211 -4.56 30.28 -14.25
C ILE A 211 -3.23 30.08 -14.99
N ALA A 212 -3.21 30.19 -16.33
CA ALA A 212 -1.99 30.06 -17.13
C ALA A 212 -0.90 31.08 -16.79
N ASN A 213 -1.27 32.23 -16.21
CA ASN A 213 -0.37 33.29 -15.79
C ASN A 213 -0.12 33.33 -14.27
N TYR A 214 -0.79 32.45 -13.50
CA TYR A 214 -0.60 32.36 -12.06
C TYR A 214 0.77 31.78 -11.74
N LYS A 215 1.52 32.41 -10.86
CA LYS A 215 2.89 31.99 -10.53
C LYS A 215 2.89 31.05 -9.33
N THR A 216 2.58 31.60 -8.16
CA THR A 216 2.54 30.86 -6.87
C THR A 216 1.76 31.67 -5.84
N ASP A 217 1.20 31.00 -4.87
CA ASP A 217 0.65 31.58 -3.64
C ASP A 217 1.75 31.93 -2.65
N ASN A 218 2.86 31.17 -2.65
CA ASN A 218 3.90 31.26 -1.66
C ASN A 218 5.29 30.98 -2.23
N THR A 219 6.24 31.90 -2.01
CA THR A 219 7.62 31.80 -2.48
C THR A 219 8.57 31.12 -1.47
N TYR A 220 8.11 30.74 -0.29
CA TYR A 220 8.89 30.06 0.75
C TYR A 220 8.75 28.55 0.68
N TYR A 221 7.61 28.06 0.17
CA TYR A 221 7.27 26.64 0.21
C TYR A 221 7.17 26.02 -1.19
N THR A 222 7.37 24.74 -1.26
CA THR A 222 7.17 23.90 -2.44
C THR A 222 6.26 22.68 -2.14
N HIS A 223 5.75 22.60 -0.91
CA HIS A 223 5.03 21.45 -0.41
C HIS A 223 3.78 21.16 -1.25
N ALA A 224 2.95 22.15 -1.51
CA ALA A 224 1.76 22.00 -2.35
C ALA A 224 2.08 21.49 -3.77
N THR A 225 3.15 22.00 -4.39
CA THR A 225 3.59 21.55 -5.72
C THR A 225 4.03 20.10 -5.68
N ASN A 226 4.75 19.67 -4.62
CA ASN A 226 5.18 18.30 -4.44
C ASN A 226 3.99 17.34 -4.28
N VAL A 227 3.06 17.63 -3.37
CA VAL A 227 1.90 16.76 -3.11
C VAL A 227 0.93 16.72 -4.29
N SER A 228 0.75 17.84 -5.04
CA SER A 228 -0.04 17.85 -6.28
C SER A 228 0.55 16.91 -7.33
N GLY A 229 1.88 16.91 -7.46
CA GLY A 229 2.56 16.04 -8.41
C GLY A 229 2.49 14.56 -8.03
N ILE A 230 2.47 14.23 -6.73
CA ILE A 230 2.25 12.85 -6.26
C ILE A 230 0.84 12.39 -6.62
N ALA A 231 -0.17 13.21 -6.33
CA ALA A 231 -1.56 12.85 -6.61
C ALA A 231 -1.83 12.71 -8.11
N ALA A 232 -1.42 13.72 -8.92
CA ALA A 232 -1.89 13.83 -10.30
C ALA A 232 -0.85 14.37 -11.30
N GLY A 233 0.44 14.33 -10.97
CA GLY A 233 1.45 14.83 -11.90
C GLY A 233 1.71 13.89 -13.07
N TYR A 234 2.09 14.44 -14.23
CA TYR A 234 2.70 13.69 -15.33
C TYR A 234 3.81 14.50 -15.97
N TYR A 235 4.96 13.91 -16.14
CA TYR A 235 6.11 14.55 -16.76
C TYR A 235 6.81 13.61 -17.73
N GLU A 236 7.06 14.09 -18.93
CA GLU A 236 7.86 13.41 -19.94
C GLU A 236 8.78 14.45 -20.56
N GLY A 237 9.94 14.66 -19.94
CA GLY A 237 10.95 15.61 -20.38
C GLY A 237 12.04 14.99 -21.23
N ASP A 238 13.10 15.78 -21.46
CA ASP A 238 14.19 15.38 -22.36
C ASP A 238 14.99 14.19 -21.82
N ASN A 239 15.10 14.05 -20.48
CA ASN A 239 15.99 13.07 -19.86
C ASN A 239 15.26 12.01 -19.00
N PHE A 240 14.04 12.26 -18.53
CA PHE A 240 13.31 11.29 -17.72
C PHE A 240 11.80 11.48 -17.79
N GLN A 241 11.06 10.47 -17.31
CA GLN A 241 9.61 10.46 -17.18
C GLN A 241 9.24 10.22 -15.70
N LEU A 242 8.21 10.91 -15.22
CA LEU A 242 7.67 10.77 -13.88
C LEU A 242 6.14 10.86 -13.92
N SER A 243 5.44 9.90 -13.32
CA SER A 243 3.99 9.89 -13.23
C SER A 243 3.54 9.87 -11.78
N GLY A 244 2.65 10.78 -11.42
CA GLY A 244 1.81 10.68 -10.24
C GLY A 244 0.81 9.53 -10.36
N VAL A 245 -0.07 9.41 -9.37
CA VAL A 245 -1.00 8.29 -9.28
C VAL A 245 -2.16 8.44 -10.26
N ALA A 246 -2.74 9.64 -10.40
CA ALA A 246 -3.88 9.94 -11.27
C ALA A 246 -3.53 11.01 -12.32
N PRO A 247 -2.68 10.67 -13.34
CA PRO A 247 -2.02 11.65 -14.21
C PRO A 247 -2.96 12.43 -15.14
N GLU A 248 -4.22 12.05 -15.30
CA GLU A 248 -5.22 12.76 -16.08
C GLU A 248 -6.36 13.36 -15.23
N ALA A 249 -6.27 13.28 -13.90
CA ALA A 249 -7.21 13.97 -13.02
C ALA A 249 -7.09 15.49 -13.17
N ASP A 250 -8.21 16.19 -13.07
CA ASP A 250 -8.23 17.64 -12.97
C ASP A 250 -7.82 18.08 -11.56
N LEU A 251 -7.25 19.26 -11.44
CA LEU A 251 -6.71 19.79 -10.19
C LEU A 251 -7.40 21.08 -9.78
N ALA A 252 -7.56 21.26 -8.48
CA ALA A 252 -7.91 22.54 -7.88
C ALA A 252 -6.99 22.86 -6.70
N MET A 253 -6.76 24.14 -6.47
CA MET A 253 -5.91 24.67 -5.42
C MET A 253 -6.77 25.37 -4.37
N GLY A 254 -6.67 24.94 -3.10
CA GLY A 254 -7.23 25.60 -1.92
C GLY A 254 -6.11 26.07 -0.97
N PRO A 255 -6.14 27.29 -0.47
CA PRO A 255 -5.11 27.76 0.46
C PRO A 255 -5.33 27.18 1.87
N ILE A 256 -4.25 26.99 2.60
CA ILE A 256 -4.30 26.75 4.05
C ILE A 256 -4.06 28.08 4.75
N MET A 257 -5.06 28.58 5.47
CA MET A 257 -4.95 29.83 6.21
C MET A 257 -5.54 29.77 7.61
N SER A 258 -6.75 29.27 7.71
CA SER A 258 -7.47 29.04 8.95
C SER A 258 -8.51 27.96 8.74
N SER A 259 -8.91 27.30 9.83
CA SER A 259 -9.95 26.28 9.78
C SER A 259 -11.23 26.74 9.09
N ALA A 260 -11.63 27.99 9.29
CA ALA A 260 -12.82 28.56 8.65
C ALA A 260 -12.62 28.79 7.14
N SER A 261 -11.46 29.30 6.71
CA SER A 261 -11.18 29.52 5.27
C SER A 261 -11.06 28.21 4.51
N ASP A 262 -10.50 27.17 5.13
CA ASP A 262 -10.37 25.84 4.52
C ASP A 262 -11.76 25.23 4.27
N LEU A 263 -12.69 25.33 5.22
CA LEU A 263 -14.07 24.84 5.08
C LEU A 263 -14.85 25.61 3.99
N VAL A 264 -14.67 26.94 3.91
CA VAL A 264 -15.28 27.75 2.84
C VAL A 264 -14.71 27.34 1.46
N ALA A 265 -13.40 27.18 1.37
CA ALA A 265 -12.76 26.76 0.13
C ALA A 265 -13.22 25.33 -0.28
N LEU A 266 -13.32 24.40 0.68
CA LEU A 266 -13.83 23.07 0.44
C LEU A 266 -15.25 23.08 -0.10
N LYS A 267 -16.15 23.82 0.53
CA LYS A 267 -17.53 23.99 0.06
C LYS A 267 -17.59 24.59 -1.34
N THR A 268 -16.83 25.66 -1.59
CA THR A 268 -16.76 26.31 -2.91
C THR A 268 -16.34 25.34 -4.01
N LEU A 269 -15.34 24.48 -3.74
CA LEU A 269 -14.88 23.47 -4.68
C LEU A 269 -15.91 22.36 -4.86
N ALA A 270 -16.55 21.90 -3.78
CA ALA A 270 -17.57 20.87 -3.84
C ALA A 270 -18.80 21.30 -4.66
N GLU A 271 -19.26 22.57 -4.48
CA GLU A 271 -20.33 23.15 -5.28
C GLU A 271 -19.97 23.23 -6.77
N TYR A 272 -18.73 23.64 -7.09
CA TYR A 272 -18.23 23.65 -8.46
C TYR A 272 -18.23 22.26 -9.10
N CYS A 273 -17.70 21.26 -8.39
CA CYS A 273 -17.67 19.89 -8.90
C CYS A 273 -19.09 19.32 -9.11
N LYS A 274 -20.01 19.59 -8.17
CA LYS A 274 -21.42 19.22 -8.28
C LYS A 274 -22.10 19.83 -9.51
N GLU A 275 -21.82 21.13 -9.77
CA GLU A 275 -22.35 21.83 -10.97
C GLU A 275 -21.81 21.20 -12.27
N LYS A 276 -20.55 20.73 -12.27
CA LYS A 276 -19.90 20.09 -13.42
C LYS A 276 -20.23 18.61 -13.57
N GLY A 277 -20.85 17.99 -12.57
CA GLY A 277 -21.07 16.54 -12.54
C GLY A 277 -19.76 15.75 -12.34
N GLU A 278 -18.76 16.34 -11.72
CA GLU A 278 -17.45 15.72 -11.42
C GLU A 278 -17.41 15.22 -9.99
N ARG A 279 -16.75 14.10 -9.75
CA ARG A 279 -16.48 13.60 -8.40
C ARG A 279 -15.29 14.36 -7.79
N LEU A 280 -15.37 14.64 -6.49
CA LEU A 280 -14.35 15.37 -5.76
C LEU A 280 -13.57 14.45 -4.82
N VAL A 281 -12.27 14.42 -4.99
CA VAL A 281 -11.30 13.91 -4.02
C VAL A 281 -10.52 15.09 -3.46
N THR A 282 -10.23 15.11 -2.16
CA THR A 282 -9.37 16.16 -1.59
C THR A 282 -8.15 15.57 -0.91
N ASN A 283 -7.06 16.32 -0.96
CA ASN A 283 -5.85 16.08 -0.18
C ASN A 283 -5.62 17.22 0.79
N MET A 284 -5.53 16.89 2.08
CA MET A 284 -5.27 17.77 3.19
C MET A 284 -4.00 17.31 3.91
N SER A 285 -2.82 17.75 3.40
CA SER A 285 -1.54 17.31 3.94
C SER A 285 -1.05 18.21 5.08
N TYR A 286 -1.94 18.54 6.01
CA TYR A 286 -1.67 19.40 7.18
C TYR A 286 -2.43 18.92 8.42
N GLY A 287 -2.04 19.45 9.57
CA GLY A 287 -2.69 19.22 10.85
C GLY A 287 -1.85 19.70 12.01
N ASN A 288 -2.43 19.66 13.21
CA ASN A 288 -1.75 20.00 14.45
C ASN A 288 -2.13 19.03 15.57
N MET A 289 -1.34 19.04 16.64
CA MET A 289 -1.52 18.20 17.82
C MET A 289 -2.44 18.81 18.88
N ILE A 290 -2.80 20.09 18.75
CA ILE A 290 -3.56 20.82 19.77
C ILE A 290 -5.05 20.75 19.45
N GLY A 291 -5.81 20.14 20.34
CA GLY A 291 -7.25 19.96 20.22
C GLY A 291 -7.74 18.69 20.90
N PRO A 292 -9.03 18.40 20.85
CA PRO A 292 -9.64 17.30 21.62
C PRO A 292 -9.30 15.89 21.13
N HIS A 293 -8.82 15.68 19.91
CA HIS A 293 -8.50 14.39 19.31
C HIS A 293 -9.67 13.38 19.26
N ASP A 294 -10.89 13.85 19.27
CA ASP A 294 -12.10 13.04 19.33
C ASP A 294 -13.12 13.36 18.22
N GLY A 295 -12.79 14.34 17.36
CA GLY A 295 -13.67 14.80 16.30
C GLY A 295 -14.84 15.67 16.75
N SER A 296 -14.86 16.11 18.02
CA SER A 296 -15.91 16.92 18.61
C SER A 296 -15.73 18.42 18.37
N ASP A 297 -14.55 18.84 17.92
CA ASP A 297 -14.31 20.23 17.59
C ASP A 297 -15.17 20.68 16.39
N LEU A 298 -15.48 21.99 16.35
CA LEU A 298 -16.39 22.54 15.33
C LEU A 298 -15.88 22.31 13.91
N TYR A 299 -14.55 22.35 13.70
CA TYR A 299 -13.95 22.08 12.40
C TYR A 299 -14.24 20.65 11.93
N SER A 300 -13.98 19.66 12.79
CA SER A 300 -14.23 18.24 12.51
C SER A 300 -15.70 17.94 12.24
N GLN A 301 -16.62 18.57 13.00
CA GLN A 301 -18.07 18.41 12.81
C GLN A 301 -18.51 18.95 11.45
N VAL A 302 -18.16 20.21 11.13
CA VAL A 302 -18.53 20.82 9.84
C VAL A 302 -17.88 20.09 8.67
N LEU A 303 -16.64 19.61 8.83
CA LEU A 303 -15.96 18.83 7.80
C LEU A 303 -16.69 17.51 7.54
N ASN A 304 -17.12 16.79 8.58
CA ASN A 304 -17.92 15.57 8.45
C ASN A 304 -19.23 15.84 7.71
N ASP A 305 -19.92 16.94 8.04
CA ASP A 305 -21.18 17.30 7.38
C ASP A 305 -20.97 17.64 5.90
N LEU A 306 -19.91 18.38 5.55
CA LEU A 306 -19.57 18.67 4.15
C LEU A 306 -19.19 17.40 3.37
N ILE A 307 -18.43 16.49 3.99
CA ILE A 307 -18.09 15.19 3.37
C ILE A 307 -19.36 14.43 3.01
N LYS A 308 -20.30 14.33 3.95
CA LYS A 308 -21.58 13.63 3.73
C LYS A 308 -22.49 14.33 2.72
N GLU A 309 -22.60 15.67 2.79
CA GLU A 309 -23.49 16.43 1.90
C GLU A 309 -23.07 16.35 0.44
N TYR A 310 -21.76 16.36 0.18
CA TYR A 310 -21.20 16.38 -1.19
C TYR A 310 -20.54 15.07 -1.60
N ASP A 311 -20.53 14.07 -0.73
CA ASP A 311 -19.87 12.76 -0.91
C ASP A 311 -18.40 12.90 -1.36
N ILE A 312 -17.64 13.70 -0.58
CA ILE A 312 -16.24 14.04 -0.85
C ILE A 312 -15.33 12.92 -0.35
N ILE A 313 -14.40 12.47 -1.16
CA ILE A 313 -13.34 11.57 -0.69
C ILE A 313 -12.22 12.41 -0.07
N ALA A 314 -12.31 12.66 1.23
CA ALA A 314 -11.36 13.54 1.93
C ALA A 314 -10.18 12.75 2.51
N CYS A 315 -9.02 12.83 1.86
CA CYS A 315 -7.77 12.25 2.35
C CYS A 315 -7.00 13.23 3.21
N ASN A 316 -6.53 12.78 4.40
CA ASN A 316 -5.70 13.59 5.28
C ASN A 316 -4.50 12.81 5.81
N SER A 317 -3.40 13.50 6.04
CA SER A 317 -2.20 12.96 6.69
C SER A 317 -2.42 12.75 8.18
N VAL A 318 -2.02 11.58 8.72
CA VAL A 318 -2.19 11.25 10.14
C VAL A 318 -1.29 12.07 11.07
N GLY A 319 -0.16 12.60 10.57
CA GLY A 319 0.86 13.32 11.33
C GLY A 319 2.23 12.62 11.31
N ASN A 320 3.26 13.36 11.73
CA ASN A 320 4.66 12.93 11.61
C ASN A 320 5.38 12.78 12.97
N CYS A 321 4.65 12.42 14.02
CA CYS A 321 5.14 12.37 15.40
C CYS A 321 5.11 10.96 16.02
N GLY A 322 5.07 9.91 15.20
CA GLY A 322 4.93 8.52 15.66
C GLY A 322 6.06 8.03 16.56
N ASP A 323 7.25 8.65 16.50
CA ASP A 323 8.39 8.34 17.36
C ASP A 323 8.55 9.34 18.53
N GLN A 324 7.66 10.34 18.64
CA GLN A 324 7.72 11.35 19.67
C GLN A 324 6.77 11.03 20.83
N VAL A 325 7.21 11.28 22.04
CA VAL A 325 6.38 11.12 23.26
C VAL A 325 5.67 12.45 23.52
N LEU A 326 4.50 12.62 22.92
CA LEU A 326 3.69 13.84 22.99
C LEU A 326 2.40 13.68 23.79
N VAL A 327 2.10 12.47 24.23
CA VAL A 327 0.85 12.13 24.90
C VAL A 327 1.14 11.59 26.30
N HIS A 328 0.39 12.07 27.27
CA HIS A 328 0.40 11.55 28.64
C HIS A 328 -1.02 11.12 29.01
N LYS A 329 -1.19 9.85 29.38
CA LYS A 329 -2.49 9.25 29.74
C LYS A 329 -2.45 8.79 31.18
N HIS A 330 -3.47 9.13 31.95
CA HIS A 330 -3.58 8.69 33.34
C HIS A 330 -5.03 8.36 33.72
N ASN A 331 -5.20 7.32 34.52
CA ASN A 331 -6.48 6.96 35.13
C ASN A 331 -6.31 7.10 36.63
N PHE A 332 -6.99 8.05 37.25
CA PHE A 332 -6.86 8.32 38.68
C PHE A 332 -7.44 7.19 39.54
N SER A 333 -6.59 6.55 40.35
CA SER A 333 -6.96 5.42 41.20
C SER A 333 -7.48 5.89 42.55
N SER A 334 -7.28 7.15 42.91
CA SER A 334 -7.76 7.81 44.13
C SER A 334 -7.72 9.32 43.96
N ASN A 335 -8.37 10.04 44.89
CA ASN A 335 -8.35 11.52 44.90
C ASN A 335 -6.97 12.13 45.28
N THR A 336 -6.01 11.31 45.71
CA THR A 336 -4.63 11.72 46.02
C THR A 336 -3.62 11.23 45.01
N ASP A 337 -4.09 10.56 43.95
CA ASP A 337 -3.26 10.10 42.87
C ASP A 337 -2.78 11.29 42.03
N GLU A 338 -1.54 11.21 41.51
CA GLU A 338 -0.89 12.31 40.78
C GLU A 338 -0.47 11.88 39.39
N MET A 339 -0.91 12.62 38.37
CA MET A 339 -0.39 12.58 37.03
C MET A 339 0.69 13.66 36.89
N LYS A 340 1.95 13.29 36.61
CA LYS A 340 3.07 14.23 36.55
C LYS A 340 4.03 13.97 35.41
N ALA A 341 4.46 15.05 34.74
CA ALA A 341 5.41 14.98 33.63
C ALA A 341 6.30 16.21 33.54
N ILE A 342 7.44 16.07 32.87
CA ILE A 342 8.38 17.16 32.57
C ILE A 342 8.30 17.44 31.07
N TRP A 343 8.08 18.69 30.71
CA TRP A 343 8.13 19.13 29.30
C TRP A 343 9.57 19.16 28.78
N GLY A 344 9.73 18.82 27.51
CA GLY A 344 11.01 18.78 26.81
C GLY A 344 11.47 20.13 26.30
N ILE A 345 11.54 21.11 27.13
CA ILE A 345 12.02 22.46 26.81
C ILE A 345 13.55 22.44 26.82
N ASP A 346 14.18 22.53 25.65
CA ASP A 346 15.64 22.39 25.45
C ASP A 346 16.35 23.65 24.95
N SER A 347 15.63 24.75 24.67
CA SER A 347 16.23 26.00 24.15
C SER A 347 15.40 27.22 24.51
N ASP A 348 15.99 28.42 24.28
CA ASP A 348 15.51 29.71 24.74
C ASP A 348 14.21 30.24 24.12
N ASN A 349 13.51 29.44 23.29
CA ASN A 349 12.37 29.92 22.50
C ASN A 349 11.23 28.90 22.38
N HIS A 350 10.80 28.25 23.48
CA HIS A 350 9.66 27.35 23.44
C HIS A 350 8.42 27.93 24.14
N GLU A 351 7.31 27.93 23.41
CA GLU A 351 5.99 28.13 24.01
C GLU A 351 5.47 26.79 24.55
N ILE A 352 4.84 26.80 25.71
CA ILE A 352 4.04 25.68 26.17
C ILE A 352 2.69 25.79 25.48
N ARG A 353 2.39 24.77 24.66
CA ARG A 353 1.09 24.57 24.04
C ARG A 353 0.68 23.13 24.27
N SER A 354 -0.39 22.93 25.05
CA SER A 354 -0.93 21.61 25.36
C SER A 354 -2.44 21.65 25.38
N TYR A 355 -3.04 20.51 25.18
CA TYR A 355 -4.49 20.34 25.32
C TYR A 355 -4.77 19.14 26.23
N ILE A 356 -5.69 19.29 27.18
CA ILE A 356 -6.08 18.25 28.10
C ILE A 356 -7.51 17.84 27.82
N THR A 357 -7.80 16.55 27.80
CA THR A 357 -9.16 16.00 27.79
C THR A 357 -9.41 15.18 29.04
N THR A 358 -10.66 15.22 29.52
CA THR A 358 -11.08 14.43 30.68
C THR A 358 -12.29 13.56 30.35
N SER A 359 -12.45 12.43 31.00
CA SER A 359 -13.56 11.51 30.77
C SER A 359 -14.88 11.87 31.42
N THR A 360 -14.88 12.84 32.34
CA THR A 360 -16.07 13.37 33.01
C THR A 360 -15.90 14.85 33.28
N ASP A 361 -16.93 15.52 33.80
CA ASP A 361 -16.92 16.92 34.22
C ASP A 361 -16.24 17.17 35.59
N ALA A 362 -15.73 16.14 36.25
CA ALA A 362 -15.00 16.29 37.48
C ALA A 362 -13.80 17.24 37.28
N PRO A 363 -13.60 18.20 38.22
CA PRO A 363 -12.55 19.19 38.08
C PRO A 363 -11.15 18.56 38.15
N ILE A 364 -10.22 19.12 37.40
CA ILE A 364 -8.79 18.88 37.58
C ILE A 364 -8.18 20.01 38.38
N ASN A 365 -7.20 19.70 39.22
CA ASN A 365 -6.31 20.68 39.80
C ASN A 365 -4.95 20.52 39.18
N MET A 366 -4.36 21.62 38.74
CA MET A 366 -3.06 21.61 38.07
C MET A 366 -2.09 22.55 38.76
N GLU A 367 -0.89 22.05 39.00
CA GLU A 367 0.26 22.83 39.45
C GLU A 367 1.36 22.76 38.41
N ILE A 368 1.91 23.91 38.02
CA ILE A 368 3.17 23.94 37.30
C ILE A 368 4.31 23.80 38.30
N ILE A 369 5.24 22.92 37.99
CA ILE A 369 6.42 22.67 38.84
C ILE A 369 7.69 23.16 38.15
N VAL A 370 8.61 23.67 38.99
CA VAL A 370 10.00 23.89 38.61
C VAL A 370 10.87 22.95 39.42
N ALA A 371 11.54 22.03 38.74
CA ALA A 371 12.29 20.94 39.37
C ALA A 371 13.79 21.04 39.04
N ASN A 372 14.61 20.45 39.94
CA ASN A 372 16.06 20.45 39.80
C ASN A 372 16.56 19.41 38.78
N TYR A 373 17.19 19.84 37.73
CA TYR A 373 17.80 18.96 36.74
C TYR A 373 18.87 18.04 37.29
N LYS A 374 19.71 18.55 38.22
CA LYS A 374 20.89 17.86 38.74
C LYS A 374 20.59 16.61 39.58
N ASP A 375 19.41 16.55 40.21
CA ASP A 375 18.96 15.40 40.99
C ASP A 375 17.88 14.57 40.27
N GLN A 376 17.76 14.66 38.97
CA GLN A 376 16.74 13.99 38.19
C GLN A 376 15.32 14.46 38.49
N CYS A 377 15.15 15.73 38.77
CA CYS A 377 13.86 16.36 39.09
C CYS A 377 13.20 15.87 40.40
N LYS A 378 13.97 15.29 41.33
CA LYS A 378 13.46 14.85 42.63
C LYS A 378 13.15 16.03 43.57
N THR A 379 13.96 17.10 43.53
CA THR A 379 13.72 18.33 44.27
C THR A 379 12.88 19.28 43.45
N ILE A 380 11.70 19.65 43.93
CA ILE A 380 10.85 20.70 43.39
C ILE A 380 11.20 21.99 44.09
N PHE A 381 11.68 22.97 43.32
CA PHE A 381 12.03 24.31 43.84
C PHE A 381 10.79 25.17 44.07
N ALA A 382 9.78 25.05 43.19
CA ALA A 382 8.57 25.83 43.28
C ALA A 382 7.37 25.09 42.63
N LYS A 383 6.19 25.34 43.19
CA LYS A 383 4.90 24.89 42.71
C LYS A 383 3.99 26.08 42.49
N TYR A 384 3.31 26.16 41.36
CA TYR A 384 2.40 27.25 41.04
C TYR A 384 1.02 26.67 40.70
N PRO A 385 0.06 26.78 41.62
CA PRO A 385 -1.33 26.43 41.33
C PRO A 385 -1.84 27.28 40.15
N ILE A 386 -2.46 26.64 39.17
CA ILE A 386 -3.04 27.31 38.03
C ILE A 386 -4.53 27.50 38.25
N ILE A 387 -5.01 28.75 38.08
CA ILE A 387 -6.43 29.06 38.17
C ILE A 387 -7.05 28.93 36.80
N ILE A 388 -7.90 27.92 36.62
CA ILE A 388 -8.60 27.64 35.35
C ILE A 388 -9.54 28.81 35.05
N ASN A 389 -9.46 29.34 33.83
CA ASN A 389 -10.18 30.60 33.39
C ASN A 389 -9.88 31.81 34.29
N GLY A 390 -8.75 31.82 35.00
CA GLY A 390 -8.31 32.90 35.88
C GLY A 390 -7.21 33.75 35.26
N GLU A 391 -6.61 34.59 36.11
CA GLU A 391 -5.47 35.39 35.70
C GLU A 391 -4.25 34.52 35.35
N PRO A 392 -3.44 34.96 34.40
CA PRO A 392 -2.25 34.26 33.98
C PRO A 392 -1.26 34.08 35.13
N THR A 393 -0.71 32.86 35.28
CA THR A 393 0.28 32.53 36.29
C THR A 393 1.69 32.86 35.79
N THR A 394 2.42 33.67 36.58
CA THR A 394 3.81 34.03 36.31
C THR A 394 4.75 33.17 37.11
N LEU A 395 5.80 32.63 36.48
CA LEU A 395 6.77 31.76 37.12
C LEU A 395 8.00 32.56 37.59
N LYS A 396 8.32 32.44 38.89
CA LYS A 396 9.47 33.07 39.56
C LYS A 396 10.13 32.07 40.50
N ILE A 397 11.46 32.15 40.71
CA ILE A 397 12.18 31.53 41.82
C ILE A 397 12.97 32.58 42.54
N ASN A 398 12.84 32.69 43.87
CA ASN A 398 13.51 33.68 44.70
C ASN A 398 13.32 35.14 44.17
N ASP A 399 12.10 35.48 43.79
CA ASP A 399 11.73 36.75 43.14
C ASP A 399 12.38 37.05 41.77
N GLU A 400 13.25 36.17 41.27
CA GLU A 400 13.77 36.24 39.91
C GLU A 400 12.83 35.54 38.94
N TYR A 401 12.56 36.18 37.79
CA TYR A 401 11.80 35.53 36.72
C TYR A 401 12.61 34.40 36.13
N ILE A 402 12.09 33.18 36.19
CA ILE A 402 12.67 32.02 35.50
C ILE A 402 12.41 32.15 34.03
N ALA A 403 11.28 32.74 33.70
CA ALA A 403 10.85 33.07 32.36
C ALA A 403 10.02 34.34 32.36
N SER A 404 10.12 35.16 31.36
CA SER A 404 9.25 36.29 31.11
C SER A 404 7.88 35.88 30.59
N THR A 405 7.36 34.76 31.11
CA THR A 405 6.14 34.16 30.52
C THR A 405 5.02 34.00 31.53
N THR A 406 3.83 34.04 31.03
CA THR A 406 2.61 33.70 31.76
C THR A 406 1.97 32.47 31.19
N ILE A 407 1.43 31.61 32.03
CA ILE A 407 0.67 30.42 31.61
C ILE A 407 -0.81 30.67 31.85
N ASN A 408 -1.60 30.40 30.81
CA ASN A 408 -3.05 30.44 30.86
C ASN A 408 -3.62 29.04 30.67
N ILE A 409 -4.72 28.73 31.36
CA ILE A 409 -5.56 27.58 31.10
C ILE A 409 -7.00 28.03 30.87
N ALA A 410 -7.52 27.71 29.68
CA ALA A 410 -8.93 27.92 29.36
C ALA A 410 -9.67 26.57 29.34
N LYS A 411 -10.84 26.51 29.98
CA LYS A 411 -11.70 25.33 30.02
C LYS A 411 -12.85 25.48 29.02
N GLU A 412 -13.16 24.40 28.35
CA GLU A 412 -14.36 24.27 27.51
C GLU A 412 -15.10 22.96 27.78
N THR A 413 -16.38 22.91 27.45
CA THR A 413 -17.14 21.66 27.41
C THR A 413 -17.06 21.12 25.97
N ILE A 414 -16.59 19.88 25.82
CA ILE A 414 -16.47 19.23 24.52
C ILE A 414 -17.84 18.66 24.14
N HIS A 415 -18.24 17.55 24.73
CA HIS A 415 -19.56 16.91 24.60
C HIS A 415 -19.74 15.85 25.70
N ASP A 416 -20.98 15.41 25.95
CA ASP A 416 -21.33 14.27 26.82
C ASP A 416 -20.58 14.20 28.16
N GLY A 417 -20.32 15.36 28.79
CA GLY A 417 -19.57 15.46 30.04
C GLY A 417 -18.06 15.42 29.91
N LEU A 418 -17.51 15.33 28.70
CA LEU A 418 -16.08 15.48 28.43
C LEU A 418 -15.68 16.95 28.51
N MET A 419 -14.56 17.22 29.18
CA MET A 419 -14.04 18.58 29.32
C MET A 419 -12.71 18.72 28.60
N GLY A 420 -12.52 19.88 27.96
CA GLY A 420 -11.28 20.29 27.34
C GLY A 420 -10.60 21.41 28.11
N TYR A 421 -9.27 21.39 28.16
CA TYR A 421 -8.49 22.47 28.75
C TYR A 421 -7.33 22.82 27.82
N ALA A 422 -7.35 24.02 27.26
CA ALA A 422 -6.25 24.54 26.47
C ALA A 422 -5.22 25.23 27.34
N ILE A 423 -3.98 24.82 27.28
CA ILE A 423 -2.85 25.43 27.98
C ILE A 423 -2.02 26.21 26.96
N ASN A 424 -1.76 27.47 27.25
CA ASN A 424 -0.91 28.30 26.42
C ASN A 424 0.01 29.16 27.28
N SER A 425 1.25 29.36 26.86
CA SER A 425 2.17 30.30 27.45
C SER A 425 2.43 31.47 26.50
N ASN A 426 2.47 32.67 27.07
CA ASN A 426 2.85 33.88 26.34
C ASN A 426 4.27 34.27 26.71
N GLY A 427 5.21 34.18 25.79
CA GLY A 427 6.60 34.57 25.99
C GLY A 427 7.62 33.47 25.83
N VAL A 428 8.87 33.83 26.03
CA VAL A 428 10.03 32.97 25.80
C VAL A 428 10.48 32.38 27.11
N TRP A 429 10.73 31.08 27.13
CA TRP A 429 11.27 30.37 28.30
C TRP A 429 12.79 30.37 28.30
N TYR A 430 13.40 30.92 29.33
CA TYR A 430 14.83 30.74 29.61
C TYR A 430 14.99 29.61 30.63
N THR A 431 15.37 28.45 30.19
CA THR A 431 15.81 27.40 31.09
C THR A 431 17.29 27.64 31.40
N LYS A 432 17.62 28.14 32.61
CA LYS A 432 18.97 27.92 33.13
C LYS A 432 19.21 26.42 33.21
N ASP A 433 20.45 25.98 33.01
CA ASP A 433 20.84 24.55 32.98
C ASP A 433 20.42 23.77 34.25
N GLU A 434 19.95 24.42 35.28
CA GLU A 434 19.56 23.85 36.56
C GLU A 434 18.05 23.53 36.71
N TYR A 435 17.21 24.06 35.84
CA TYR A 435 15.74 23.95 35.98
C TYR A 435 15.12 23.09 34.89
N ARG A 436 14.03 22.38 35.30
CA ARG A 436 13.08 21.74 34.37
C ARG A 436 11.68 22.11 34.77
N ILE A 437 10.84 22.29 33.76
CA ILE A 437 9.45 22.72 33.99
C ILE A 437 8.56 21.57 33.61
N GLY A 438 7.58 21.30 34.45
CA GLY A 438 6.59 20.25 34.30
C GLY A 438 5.30 20.59 34.99
N TYR A 439 4.46 19.59 35.17
CA TYR A 439 3.19 19.75 35.86
C TYR A 439 2.88 18.56 36.77
N ILE A 440 2.01 18.83 37.72
CA ILE A 440 1.28 17.83 38.52
C ILE A 440 -0.20 18.11 38.32
N ILE A 441 -0.98 17.10 37.97
CA ILE A 441 -2.44 17.13 37.88
C ILE A 441 -3.00 16.15 38.89
N THR A 442 -4.03 16.57 39.66
CA THR A 442 -4.85 15.70 40.51
C THR A 442 -6.31 15.83 40.08
N SER A 443 -7.08 14.75 40.25
CA SER A 443 -8.51 14.72 39.95
C SER A 443 -9.25 13.68 40.77
N ALA A 444 -10.55 13.54 40.58
CA ALA A 444 -11.36 12.56 41.25
C ALA A 444 -10.98 11.12 40.84
N GLU A 445 -11.16 10.17 41.78
CA GLU A 445 -11.03 8.74 41.50
C GLU A 445 -11.91 8.33 40.31
N GLY A 446 -11.36 7.48 39.41
CA GLY A 446 -12.00 7.01 38.16
C GLY A 446 -11.93 7.98 36.99
N GLN A 447 -11.48 9.24 37.19
CA GLN A 447 -11.27 10.19 36.12
C GLN A 447 -10.13 9.72 35.20
N LYS A 448 -10.33 9.76 33.88
CA LYS A 448 -9.27 9.60 32.88
C LYS A 448 -8.89 10.97 32.38
N VAL A 449 -7.59 11.23 32.33
CA VAL A 449 -7.02 12.47 31.81
C VAL A 449 -6.00 12.15 30.73
N ILE A 450 -6.06 12.89 29.62
CA ILE A 450 -5.06 12.80 28.54
C ILE A 450 -4.55 14.21 28.27
N VAL A 451 -3.22 14.35 28.28
CA VAL A 451 -2.54 15.60 27.86
C VAL A 451 -1.89 15.38 26.50
N TYR A 452 -2.18 16.24 25.55
CA TYR A 452 -1.57 16.32 24.22
C TYR A 452 -0.68 17.53 24.13
N ASN A 453 0.58 17.34 23.77
CA ASN A 453 1.54 18.43 23.57
C ASN A 453 1.68 18.82 22.11
N ASP A 454 2.07 20.06 21.85
CA ASP A 454 2.54 20.49 20.52
C ASP A 454 3.76 19.67 20.08
N THR A 455 3.95 19.52 18.79
CA THR A 455 5.04 18.76 18.15
C THR A 455 6.44 19.23 18.57
N ASN A 456 6.57 20.47 18.96
CA ASN A 456 7.83 21.05 19.44
C ASN A 456 8.07 20.88 20.95
N LEU A 457 7.14 20.23 21.65
CA LEU A 457 7.18 20.11 23.12
C LEU A 457 7.05 18.63 23.58
N PRO A 458 7.96 17.73 23.16
CA PRO A 458 7.89 16.33 23.61
C PRO A 458 8.13 16.24 25.12
N PHE A 459 7.56 15.22 25.77
CA PHE A 459 7.86 14.94 27.16
C PHE A 459 9.27 14.37 27.35
N LYS A 460 9.90 14.67 28.48
CA LYS A 460 11.17 14.06 28.88
C LYS A 460 10.94 12.68 29.50
N THR A 461 11.55 11.66 28.94
CA THR A 461 11.44 10.25 29.38
C THR A 461 12.62 9.80 30.25
N VAL A 462 13.54 10.70 30.57
CA VAL A 462 14.77 10.39 31.33
C VAL A 462 14.64 10.55 32.84
N TYR A 463 13.49 11.02 33.33
CA TYR A 463 13.21 11.23 34.76
C TYR A 463 12.23 10.19 35.26
N PRO A 464 12.68 9.13 35.99
CA PRO A 464 11.85 7.94 36.29
C PRO A 464 10.52 8.25 36.99
N ASP A 465 10.51 9.25 37.88
CA ASP A 465 9.30 9.62 38.65
C ASP A 465 8.26 10.39 37.81
N TYR A 466 8.54 10.67 36.51
CA TYR A 466 7.75 11.51 35.60
C TYR A 466 7.46 10.81 34.26
N THR A 467 7.54 9.49 34.21
CA THR A 467 7.40 8.73 32.93
C THR A 467 6.15 7.88 32.86
N ASP A 468 5.43 7.71 33.97
CA ASP A 468 4.21 6.92 33.97
C ASP A 468 3.15 7.50 33.04
N GLY A 469 2.54 6.66 32.23
CA GLY A 469 1.52 7.06 31.25
C GLY A 469 2.00 7.85 30.01
N LEU A 470 3.31 8.14 29.93
CA LEU A 470 3.88 8.80 28.75
C LEU A 470 3.92 7.85 27.53
N THR A 471 3.45 8.33 26.38
CA THR A 471 3.34 7.48 25.18
C THR A 471 3.40 8.29 23.88
N SER A 472 3.74 7.61 22.79
CA SER A 472 3.53 8.10 21.42
C SER A 472 2.18 7.66 20.81
N ASN A 473 1.41 6.82 21.51
CA ASN A 473 0.08 6.39 21.10
C ASN A 473 -0.95 7.50 21.35
N GLY A 474 -1.48 8.07 20.28
CA GLY A 474 -2.38 9.23 20.28
C GLY A 474 -1.77 10.44 19.59
N THR A 475 -0.63 10.28 18.89
CA THR A 475 0.08 11.35 18.17
C THR A 475 -0.51 11.70 16.82
N PHE A 476 -1.68 11.13 16.45
CA PHE A 476 -2.40 11.58 15.25
C PHE A 476 -2.85 13.04 15.41
N ASN A 477 -2.92 13.79 14.31
CA ASN A 477 -3.33 15.19 14.36
C ASN A 477 -4.78 15.32 14.88
N SER A 478 -5.04 16.32 15.73
CA SER A 478 -6.41 16.63 16.17
C SER A 478 -7.33 16.92 14.99
N THR A 479 -6.87 17.67 14.00
CA THR A 479 -7.62 17.95 12.76
C THR A 479 -7.90 16.73 11.89
N SER A 480 -7.19 15.61 12.10
CA SER A 480 -7.43 14.35 11.40
C SER A 480 -8.42 13.44 12.14
N SER A 481 -9.02 13.91 13.23
CA SER A 481 -9.92 13.11 14.07
C SER A 481 -11.37 13.07 13.55
N ALA A 482 -11.72 13.81 12.50
CA ALA A 482 -13.01 13.72 11.83
C ALA A 482 -13.28 12.30 11.28
N SER A 483 -14.45 11.70 11.60
CA SER A 483 -14.74 10.28 11.35
C SER A 483 -14.86 9.91 9.88
N GLU A 484 -15.35 10.83 9.06
CA GLU A 484 -15.61 10.59 7.64
C GLU A 484 -14.35 10.65 6.78
N MET A 485 -13.26 11.19 7.32
CA MET A 485 -11.99 11.30 6.59
C MET A 485 -11.30 9.95 6.39
N LEU A 486 -10.61 9.82 5.28
CA LEU A 486 -9.66 8.75 5.01
C LEU A 486 -8.27 9.21 5.45
N VAL A 487 -7.92 8.86 6.68
CA VAL A 487 -6.66 9.29 7.32
C VAL A 487 -5.54 8.32 7.00
N VAL A 488 -4.43 8.86 6.47
CA VAL A 488 -3.38 8.08 5.80
C VAL A 488 -2.07 8.12 6.57
N GLY A 489 -1.53 6.96 6.92
CA GLY A 489 -0.19 6.76 7.44
C GLY A 489 0.85 6.57 6.34
N ALA A 490 2.12 6.59 6.71
CA ALA A 490 3.23 6.48 5.77
C ALA A 490 4.00 5.18 5.90
N TYR A 491 4.31 4.52 4.76
CA TYR A 491 5.29 3.44 4.71
C TYR A 491 6.40 3.75 3.68
N ILE A 492 7.48 2.98 3.74
CA ILE A 492 8.73 3.24 3.01
C ILE A 492 8.79 2.38 1.75
N THR A 493 8.88 2.99 0.59
CA THR A 493 9.15 2.34 -0.70
C THR A 493 10.54 2.64 -1.24
N THR A 494 11.23 3.60 -0.62
CA THR A 494 12.61 3.97 -0.93
C THR A 494 13.25 4.61 0.29
N THR A 495 14.47 4.19 0.62
CA THR A 495 15.18 4.63 1.83
C THR A 495 16.07 5.84 1.60
N GLU A 496 16.51 6.08 0.37
CA GLU A 496 17.47 7.11 0.03
C GLU A 496 17.29 7.67 -1.37
N ILE A 497 17.50 8.96 -1.53
CA ILE A 497 17.58 9.64 -2.83
C ILE A 497 18.66 10.75 -2.80
N ASN A 498 19.40 10.90 -3.89
CA ASN A 498 20.42 11.92 -3.99
C ASN A 498 19.82 13.32 -4.14
N SER A 499 20.21 14.25 -3.26
CA SER A 499 19.90 15.67 -3.39
C SER A 499 20.95 16.38 -4.23
N LYS A 500 20.54 17.39 -4.97
CA LYS A 500 21.42 18.20 -5.82
C LYS A 500 22.46 19.01 -5.02
N SER A 501 22.16 19.35 -3.78
CA SER A 501 22.98 20.30 -2.97
C SER A 501 23.51 19.77 -1.64
N ASN A 502 22.93 18.69 -1.09
CA ASN A 502 23.19 18.28 0.30
C ASN A 502 23.52 16.79 0.50
N GLY A 503 23.99 16.10 -0.54
CA GLY A 503 24.19 14.65 -0.47
C GLY A 503 22.83 13.92 -0.52
N ALA A 504 22.72 12.77 0.16
CA ALA A 504 21.53 11.94 0.09
C ALA A 504 20.45 12.38 1.09
N ILE A 505 19.20 12.44 0.64
CA ILE A 505 18.01 12.50 1.49
C ILE A 505 17.72 11.07 1.94
N LYS A 506 17.85 10.80 3.25
CA LYS A 506 17.72 9.44 3.81
C LYS A 506 16.58 9.33 4.80
N VAL A 507 15.99 8.14 4.88
CA VAL A 507 15.12 7.77 6.00
C VAL A 507 16.01 7.28 7.14
N THR A 508 16.21 8.12 8.15
CA THR A 508 17.05 7.81 9.32
C THR A 508 16.29 8.08 10.59
N ASN A 509 16.31 7.15 11.53
CA ASN A 509 15.75 7.29 12.86
C ASN A 509 16.87 7.42 13.90
N LYS A 510 16.87 8.52 14.66
CA LYS A 510 17.88 8.79 15.70
C LYS A 510 17.80 7.82 16.89
N LYS A 511 16.66 7.13 17.05
CA LYS A 511 16.38 6.22 18.18
C LYS A 511 16.63 4.75 17.85
N GLY A 512 17.07 4.41 16.63
CA GLY A 512 17.31 3.04 16.20
C GLY A 512 17.14 2.84 14.70
N THR A 513 17.04 1.58 14.26
CA THR A 513 16.91 1.21 12.84
C THR A 513 15.46 0.90 12.42
N TRP A 514 14.52 0.87 13.36
CA TRP A 514 13.13 0.58 13.05
C TRP A 514 12.46 1.69 12.23
N GLY A 515 11.56 1.31 11.35
CA GLY A 515 10.85 2.26 10.49
C GLY A 515 11.75 3.00 9.51
N THR A 516 12.85 2.36 9.04
CA THR A 516 13.82 2.97 8.13
C THR A 516 14.17 2.14 6.91
N GLN A 517 13.63 0.92 6.79
CA GLN A 517 13.88 0.01 5.67
C GLN A 517 12.71 0.02 4.67
N GLU A 518 12.95 -0.42 3.45
CA GLU A 518 11.88 -0.63 2.48
C GLU A 518 10.89 -1.68 3.00
N GLY A 519 9.62 -1.39 2.88
CA GLY A 519 8.54 -2.18 3.45
C GLY A 519 8.12 -1.75 4.87
N ASP A 520 8.99 -1.11 5.66
CA ASP A 520 8.63 -0.64 7.00
C ASP A 520 7.52 0.41 6.97
N ILE A 521 6.68 0.42 8.02
CA ILE A 521 5.92 1.63 8.35
C ILE A 521 6.93 2.68 8.81
N ALA A 522 6.83 3.88 8.28
CA ALA A 522 7.81 4.92 8.56
C ALA A 522 7.79 5.31 10.05
N TYR A 523 8.97 5.41 10.69
CA TYR A 523 9.09 5.67 12.13
C TYR A 523 8.35 6.93 12.60
N PHE A 524 8.22 7.90 11.72
CA PHE A 524 7.54 9.17 12.01
C PHE A 524 6.01 9.09 11.88
N SER A 525 5.46 8.07 11.21
CA SER A 525 4.01 7.98 10.97
C SER A 525 3.27 7.95 12.30
N SER A 526 2.46 8.94 12.57
CA SER A 526 1.64 9.05 13.77
C SER A 526 0.56 7.97 13.81
N TYR A 527 0.04 7.69 15.01
CA TYR A 527 -0.98 6.67 15.21
C TYR A 527 -1.73 6.87 16.53
N GLY A 528 -2.85 6.21 16.67
CA GLY A 528 -3.59 6.18 17.92
C GLY A 528 -5.01 5.69 17.76
N THR A 529 -5.67 5.49 18.89
CA THR A 529 -7.09 5.13 18.95
C THR A 529 -7.86 6.27 19.58
N ARG A 530 -8.89 6.74 18.90
CA ARG A 530 -9.86 7.71 19.41
C ARG A 530 -10.67 7.08 20.55
N TYR A 531 -11.31 7.90 21.40
CA TYR A 531 -12.05 7.41 22.58
C TYR A 531 -13.19 6.43 22.24
N ASP A 532 -13.80 6.55 21.06
CA ASP A 532 -14.87 5.67 20.56
C ASP A 532 -14.36 4.41 19.86
N GLY A 533 -13.05 4.17 19.90
CA GLY A 533 -12.42 2.98 19.34
C GLY A 533 -11.95 3.11 17.89
N ILE A 534 -12.22 4.23 17.21
CA ILE A 534 -11.71 4.46 15.84
C ILE A 534 -10.19 4.48 15.86
N GLN A 535 -9.59 3.62 15.03
CA GLN A 535 -8.14 3.50 14.88
C GLN A 535 -7.63 4.42 13.77
N PHE A 536 -6.57 5.18 14.05
CA PHE A 536 -5.82 5.98 13.08
C PHE A 536 -4.36 5.51 12.97
N PRO A 537 -3.79 5.52 11.71
CA PRO A 537 -4.45 5.83 10.45
C PRO A 537 -5.47 4.77 10.02
N CYS A 538 -6.29 5.05 9.00
CA CYS A 538 -7.18 4.07 8.39
C CYS A 538 -6.41 3.08 7.51
N ILE A 539 -5.39 3.58 6.81
CA ILE A 539 -4.58 2.87 5.82
C ILE A 539 -3.18 3.51 5.76
N ALA A 540 -2.15 2.78 5.33
CA ALA A 540 -0.83 3.33 5.03
C ALA A 540 -0.58 3.41 3.53
N ALA A 541 0.05 4.49 3.06
CA ALA A 541 0.45 4.67 1.67
C ALA A 541 1.94 5.06 1.56
N PRO A 542 2.57 5.00 0.38
CA PRO A 542 3.96 5.44 0.19
C PRO A 542 4.16 6.89 0.64
N GLY A 543 5.05 7.12 1.62
CA GLY A 543 5.25 8.44 2.22
C GLY A 543 6.69 8.82 2.53
N ALA A 544 7.68 8.00 2.15
CA ALA A 544 9.08 8.27 2.46
C ALA A 544 9.94 8.39 1.21
N CYS A 545 10.72 9.47 1.12
CA CYS A 545 11.58 9.79 -0.02
C CYS A 545 10.83 9.82 -1.36
N ILE A 546 9.63 10.40 -1.39
CA ILE A 546 8.81 10.49 -2.62
C ILE A 546 9.26 11.69 -3.44
N GLU A 547 9.67 11.43 -4.67
CA GLU A 547 10.11 12.48 -5.61
C GLU A 547 8.92 13.01 -6.43
N SER A 548 8.81 14.32 -6.54
CA SER A 548 7.77 15.00 -7.31
C SER A 548 8.19 16.42 -7.74
N ALA A 549 7.26 17.21 -8.26
CA ALA A 549 7.50 18.58 -8.72
C ALA A 549 8.04 19.50 -7.62
N TYR A 550 8.81 20.50 -8.02
CA TYR A 550 9.34 21.55 -7.18
C TYR A 550 8.86 22.91 -7.67
N ASN A 551 8.31 23.74 -6.79
CA ASN A 551 7.84 25.08 -7.11
C ASN A 551 8.98 25.98 -7.62
N ARG A 552 8.91 26.40 -8.89
CA ARG A 552 9.95 27.21 -9.58
C ARG A 552 10.17 28.59 -8.94
N TYR A 553 9.21 29.07 -8.16
CA TYR A 553 9.23 30.41 -7.59
C TYR A 553 9.77 30.46 -6.17
N VAL A 554 10.26 29.34 -5.62
CA VAL A 554 10.87 29.32 -4.29
C VAL A 554 12.17 30.12 -4.26
N THR A 555 12.20 31.13 -3.41
CA THR A 555 13.34 32.04 -3.22
C THR A 555 14.17 31.67 -1.99
N TYR A 556 13.61 30.96 -1.01
CA TYR A 556 14.25 30.65 0.26
C TYR A 556 15.23 29.49 0.15
N TYR A 557 16.45 29.66 0.67
CA TYR A 557 17.54 28.68 0.52
C TYR A 557 17.23 27.30 1.14
N SER A 558 16.55 27.26 2.29
CA SER A 558 16.23 25.98 2.94
C SER A 558 15.31 25.10 2.10
N GLY A 559 14.42 25.69 1.31
CA GLY A 559 13.55 24.96 0.38
C GLY A 559 14.31 24.21 -0.72
N LYS A 560 15.54 24.66 -1.06
CA LYS A 560 16.39 24.01 -2.09
C LYS A 560 17.06 22.74 -1.61
N LYS A 561 17.04 22.43 -0.31
CA LYS A 561 17.69 21.24 0.25
C LYS A 561 17.05 19.94 -0.20
N CYS A 562 15.76 19.94 -0.51
CA CYS A 562 15.03 18.76 -1.00
C CYS A 562 15.16 18.55 -2.52
N MET A 563 15.74 19.50 -3.26
CA MET A 563 15.85 19.42 -4.72
C MET A 563 16.73 18.26 -5.15
N THR A 564 16.21 17.39 -6.02
CA THR A 564 16.91 16.19 -6.51
C THR A 564 17.51 16.40 -7.89
N LYS A 565 16.75 16.96 -8.82
CA LYS A 565 17.17 17.17 -10.20
C LYS A 565 16.48 18.36 -10.86
N THR A 566 16.99 18.73 -12.03
CA THR A 566 16.33 19.60 -12.99
C THR A 566 16.30 18.93 -14.35
N ASP A 567 15.28 19.23 -15.13
CA ASP A 567 15.17 18.74 -16.51
C ASP A 567 14.49 19.78 -17.41
N THR A 568 14.64 19.62 -18.70
CA THR A 568 14.05 20.51 -19.71
C THR A 568 12.80 19.87 -20.32
N TYR A 569 11.74 20.69 -20.42
CA TYR A 569 10.52 20.33 -21.12
C TYR A 569 10.12 21.49 -22.06
N LYS A 570 10.05 21.23 -23.36
CA LYS A 570 9.74 22.25 -24.38
C LYS A 570 10.60 23.51 -24.24
N GLY A 571 11.92 23.33 -23.98
CA GLY A 571 12.91 24.41 -23.87
C GLY A 571 12.88 25.22 -22.56
N LYS A 572 12.08 24.80 -21.55
CA LYS A 572 12.05 25.43 -20.20
C LYS A 572 12.56 24.44 -19.17
N GLU A 573 13.33 24.94 -18.19
CA GLU A 573 13.84 24.14 -17.08
C GLU A 573 12.79 24.02 -15.99
N TYR A 574 12.64 22.79 -15.47
CA TYR A 574 11.79 22.45 -14.33
C TYR A 574 12.59 21.66 -13.30
N SER A 575 12.29 21.89 -12.04
CA SER A 575 12.98 21.24 -10.92
C SER A 575 12.07 20.24 -10.20
N PHE A 576 12.70 19.26 -9.57
CA PHE A 576 12.05 18.19 -8.83
C PHE A 576 12.67 18.06 -7.44
N CYS A 577 11.89 17.61 -6.47
CA CYS A 577 12.35 17.41 -5.09
C CYS A 577 11.77 16.13 -4.49
N ALA A 578 12.49 15.56 -3.54
CA ALA A 578 12.00 14.45 -2.74
C ALA A 578 11.69 14.89 -1.31
N MET A 579 10.57 14.41 -0.80
CA MET A 579 10.12 14.69 0.55
C MET A 579 9.73 13.40 1.26
N LYS A 580 9.62 13.47 2.59
CA LYS A 580 9.15 12.39 3.45
C LYS A 580 8.17 12.92 4.48
N GLY A 581 7.07 12.22 4.67
CA GLY A 581 6.00 12.56 5.61
C GLY A 581 4.72 11.83 5.26
N THR A 582 3.80 11.79 6.18
CA THR A 582 2.42 11.37 5.91
C THR A 582 1.74 12.34 4.95
N SER A 583 2.30 13.56 4.83
CA SER A 583 1.94 14.54 3.78
C SER A 583 2.19 14.06 2.35
N GLN A 584 3.09 13.10 2.12
CA GLN A 584 3.31 12.47 0.81
C GLN A 584 2.45 11.22 0.62
N ALA A 585 2.07 10.57 1.71
CA ALA A 585 1.19 9.40 1.69
C ALA A 585 -0.28 9.77 1.40
N SER A 586 -0.76 10.87 1.95
CA SER A 586 -2.13 11.36 1.76
C SER A 586 -2.46 11.65 0.28
N PRO A 587 -1.67 12.43 -0.47
CA PRO A 587 -1.94 12.67 -1.90
C PRO A 587 -1.78 11.41 -2.75
N TYR A 588 -0.96 10.45 -2.31
CA TYR A 588 -0.88 9.16 -2.97
C TYR A 588 -2.23 8.44 -2.91
N MET A 589 -2.84 8.38 -1.73
CA MET A 589 -4.18 7.80 -1.54
C MET A 589 -5.26 8.59 -2.29
N ALA A 590 -5.17 9.93 -2.32
CA ALA A 590 -6.11 10.75 -3.08
C ALA A 590 -6.06 10.40 -4.59
N GLY A 591 -4.87 10.19 -5.14
CA GLY A 591 -4.71 9.70 -6.50
C GLY A 591 -5.32 8.31 -6.71
N VAL A 592 -5.13 7.37 -5.77
CA VAL A 592 -5.74 6.04 -5.83
C VAL A 592 -7.27 6.13 -5.83
N ALA A 593 -7.84 6.96 -4.97
CA ALA A 593 -9.29 7.19 -4.94
C ALA A 593 -9.80 7.74 -6.29
N ALA A 594 -9.03 8.63 -6.93
CA ALA A 594 -9.39 9.15 -8.26
C ALA A 594 -9.37 8.07 -9.35
N LEU A 595 -8.40 7.13 -9.31
CA LEU A 595 -8.40 5.97 -10.22
C LEU A 595 -9.64 5.09 -10.03
N TRP A 596 -10.05 4.88 -8.78
CA TRP A 596 -11.22 4.08 -8.43
C TRP A 596 -12.54 4.75 -8.82
N LEU A 597 -12.64 6.07 -8.64
CA LEU A 597 -13.81 6.85 -9.08
C LEU A 597 -13.91 6.96 -10.61
N GLU A 598 -12.80 6.93 -11.35
CA GLU A 598 -12.86 6.78 -12.81
C GLU A 598 -13.49 5.45 -13.24
N ALA A 599 -13.23 4.38 -12.49
CA ALA A 599 -13.78 3.05 -12.75
C ALA A 599 -15.26 2.95 -12.36
N ASN A 600 -15.63 3.51 -11.22
CA ASN A 600 -17.00 3.60 -10.75
C ASN A 600 -17.27 4.96 -10.04
N PRO A 601 -17.86 5.92 -10.76
CA PRO A 601 -18.12 7.27 -10.21
C PRO A 601 -19.22 7.31 -9.14
N ASN A 602 -19.93 6.21 -8.89
CA ASN A 602 -21.01 6.14 -7.91
C ASN A 602 -20.54 5.67 -6.53
N LEU A 603 -19.26 5.31 -6.36
CA LEU A 603 -18.71 4.91 -5.06
C LEU A 603 -18.79 6.07 -4.06
N THR A 604 -19.32 5.78 -2.88
CA THR A 604 -19.39 6.74 -1.77
C THR A 604 -18.03 6.85 -1.06
N HIS A 605 -17.89 7.88 -0.22
CA HIS A 605 -16.68 8.06 0.59
C HIS A 605 -16.48 6.89 1.58
N GLU A 606 -17.56 6.31 2.11
CA GLU A 606 -17.51 5.14 2.99
C GLU A 606 -17.04 3.90 2.21
N GLU A 607 -17.59 3.65 1.02
CA GLU A 607 -17.21 2.52 0.16
C GLU A 607 -15.73 2.60 -0.26
N ILE A 608 -15.24 3.78 -0.65
CA ILE A 608 -13.81 3.99 -0.96
C ILE A 608 -12.92 3.64 0.25
N LYS A 609 -13.32 4.09 1.46
CA LYS A 609 -12.60 3.79 2.70
C LYS A 609 -12.63 2.28 3.00
N GLU A 610 -13.79 1.65 2.84
CA GLU A 610 -13.97 0.22 3.05
C GLU A 610 -13.13 -0.61 2.05
N ILE A 611 -13.18 -0.27 0.75
CA ILE A 611 -12.38 -0.92 -0.29
C ILE A 611 -10.88 -0.80 0.03
N ALA A 612 -10.41 0.39 0.41
CA ALA A 612 -9.02 0.60 0.79
C ALA A 612 -8.61 -0.33 1.94
N GLN A 613 -9.46 -0.50 2.94
CA GLN A 613 -9.19 -1.36 4.09
C GLN A 613 -9.29 -2.86 3.75
N LYS A 614 -10.32 -3.28 3.01
CA LYS A 614 -10.54 -4.69 2.63
C LYS A 614 -9.43 -5.23 1.71
N THR A 615 -8.93 -4.40 0.81
CA THR A 615 -7.94 -4.81 -0.20
C THR A 615 -6.50 -4.50 0.19
N ALA A 616 -6.29 -3.97 1.39
CA ALA A 616 -4.97 -3.60 1.91
C ALA A 616 -4.00 -4.79 1.97
N ASN A 617 -2.74 -4.51 1.70
CA ASN A 617 -1.64 -5.46 1.88
C ASN A 617 -1.23 -5.50 3.36
N ASN A 618 -1.58 -6.58 4.04
CA ASN A 618 -1.23 -6.77 5.45
C ASN A 618 -0.05 -7.76 5.56
N ASP A 619 1.14 -7.28 5.21
CA ASP A 619 2.37 -8.07 5.25
C ASP A 619 2.98 -8.16 6.67
N SER A 620 4.15 -8.79 6.78
CA SER A 620 4.84 -8.96 8.06
C SER A 620 5.23 -7.65 8.74
N TYR A 621 5.37 -6.55 7.97
CA TYR A 621 5.70 -5.23 8.50
C TYR A 621 4.49 -4.52 9.14
N CYS A 622 3.29 -5.00 8.89
CA CYS A 622 2.05 -4.49 9.47
C CYS A 622 1.65 -5.20 10.78
N LYS A 623 2.33 -6.30 11.17
CA LYS A 623 1.96 -7.13 12.32
C LYS A 623 2.69 -6.72 13.59
N GLU A 624 1.98 -6.73 14.71
CA GLU A 624 2.51 -6.37 16.05
C GLU A 624 3.71 -7.22 16.49
N GLU A 625 3.83 -8.46 16.00
CA GLU A 625 4.84 -9.43 16.45
C GLU A 625 6.28 -9.08 16.03
N ASN A 626 6.48 -8.22 15.05
CA ASN A 626 7.79 -7.93 14.45
C ASN A 626 8.42 -6.61 14.89
N TYR A 627 7.69 -5.78 15.64
CA TYR A 627 8.13 -4.45 16.03
C TYR A 627 7.71 -4.11 17.47
N PHE A 628 8.24 -3.02 18.05
CA PHE A 628 7.71 -2.45 19.29
C PHE A 628 6.18 -2.42 19.22
N ALA A 629 5.52 -2.80 20.30
CA ALA A 629 4.08 -3.07 20.43
C ALA A 629 3.09 -2.01 19.86
N ALA A 630 3.61 -0.95 19.27
CA ALA A 630 2.88 0.18 18.69
C ALA A 630 2.72 0.10 17.16
N GLN A 631 3.49 -0.71 16.45
CA GLN A 631 3.61 -0.57 14.99
C GLN A 631 2.50 -1.25 14.18
N GLY A 632 1.89 -2.31 14.66
CA GLY A 632 0.69 -2.85 14.02
C GLY A 632 -0.40 -1.79 13.87
N LYS A 633 -0.50 -0.89 14.85
CA LYS A 633 -1.47 0.23 14.86
C LYS A 633 -1.10 1.37 13.89
N GLN A 634 0.17 1.54 13.53
CA GLN A 634 0.62 2.59 12.60
C GLN A 634 0.28 2.30 11.13
N ALA A 635 -0.03 1.06 10.78
CA ALA A 635 -0.43 0.67 9.43
C ALA A 635 -1.94 0.85 9.17
N GLY A 636 -2.76 1.02 10.20
CA GLY A 636 -4.21 0.89 10.06
C GLY A 636 -4.59 -0.51 9.61
N ALA A 637 -5.41 -0.62 8.58
CA ALA A 637 -5.78 -1.90 7.96
C ALA A 637 -4.62 -2.57 7.17
N GLY A 638 -3.54 -1.83 6.90
CA GLY A 638 -2.39 -2.29 6.13
C GLY A 638 -1.90 -1.26 5.12
N LYS A 639 -1.14 -1.69 4.13
CA LYS A 639 -0.63 -0.86 3.03
C LYS A 639 -1.59 -0.83 1.86
N ILE A 640 -1.81 0.33 1.27
CA ILE A 640 -2.70 0.47 0.11
C ILE A 640 -2.25 -0.45 -1.05
N ASN A 641 -3.20 -1.14 -1.65
CA ASN A 641 -3.05 -1.89 -2.87
C ASN A 641 -4.03 -1.34 -3.91
N ALA A 642 -3.55 -0.41 -4.73
CA ALA A 642 -4.38 0.31 -5.69
C ALA A 642 -5.00 -0.64 -6.74
N LEU A 643 -4.21 -1.61 -7.21
CA LEU A 643 -4.65 -2.59 -8.19
C LEU A 643 -5.73 -3.52 -7.62
N ALA A 644 -5.52 -4.07 -6.42
CA ALA A 644 -6.49 -4.97 -5.80
C ALA A 644 -7.82 -4.25 -5.50
N GLY A 645 -7.78 -2.95 -5.11
CA GLY A 645 -8.98 -2.16 -4.93
C GLY A 645 -9.71 -1.90 -6.26
N LEU A 646 -8.98 -1.57 -7.33
CA LEU A 646 -9.57 -1.41 -8.67
C LEU A 646 -10.19 -2.72 -9.17
N GLU A 647 -9.50 -3.83 -8.99
CA GLU A 647 -10.02 -5.15 -9.34
C GLU A 647 -11.26 -5.50 -8.52
N TYR A 648 -11.30 -5.17 -7.23
CA TYR A 648 -12.48 -5.33 -6.38
C TYR A 648 -13.67 -4.54 -6.94
N ILE A 649 -13.47 -3.28 -7.32
CA ILE A 649 -14.51 -2.39 -7.87
C ILE A 649 -15.05 -2.92 -9.21
N LEU A 650 -14.16 -3.30 -10.11
CA LEU A 650 -14.54 -3.83 -11.43
C LEU A 650 -15.17 -5.22 -11.33
N ASN A 651 -14.94 -5.92 -10.23
CA ASN A 651 -15.34 -7.29 -9.97
C ASN A 651 -16.34 -7.46 -8.81
N ASP A 652 -17.12 -6.46 -8.49
CA ASP A 652 -18.15 -6.52 -7.43
C ASP A 652 -19.10 -7.74 -7.57
N ASN A 653 -19.02 -8.45 -8.70
CA ASN A 653 -19.73 -9.69 -8.99
C ASN A 653 -18.87 -10.96 -8.97
N ILE A 654 -17.57 -10.90 -8.53
CA ILE A 654 -16.75 -12.12 -8.45
C ILE A 654 -16.82 -12.73 -7.05
N VAL A 655 -17.13 -14.03 -7.02
CA VAL A 655 -17.11 -14.87 -5.82
C VAL A 655 -16.01 -15.92 -5.94
N LEU A 656 -15.15 -16.00 -4.94
CA LEU A 656 -14.16 -17.08 -4.81
C LEU A 656 -14.79 -18.25 -4.06
N LEU A 657 -14.85 -19.41 -4.70
CA LEU A 657 -15.23 -20.69 -4.12
C LEU A 657 -13.98 -21.56 -4.02
N ASP A 658 -13.45 -21.73 -2.80
CA ASP A 658 -12.21 -22.47 -2.54
C ASP A 658 -12.52 -23.78 -1.83
N GLU A 659 -12.00 -24.93 -2.34
CA GLU A 659 -12.22 -26.25 -1.75
C GLU A 659 -11.63 -26.44 -0.35
N ASP A 660 -10.77 -25.52 0.08
CA ASP A 660 -10.11 -25.54 1.39
C ASP A 660 -10.76 -24.58 2.41
N GLU A 661 -11.81 -23.86 2.02
CA GLU A 661 -12.50 -22.84 2.86
C GLU A 661 -14.01 -23.10 2.92
N ALA A 662 -14.66 -22.53 3.93
CA ALA A 662 -16.13 -22.50 3.97
C ALA A 662 -16.69 -21.66 2.82
N ILE A 663 -17.91 -21.99 2.37
CA ILE A 663 -18.61 -21.15 1.38
C ILE A 663 -18.81 -19.75 1.99
N PRO A 664 -18.49 -18.65 1.28
CA PRO A 664 -18.74 -17.31 1.79
C PRO A 664 -20.24 -17.07 2.05
N SER A 665 -20.57 -16.30 3.09
CA SER A 665 -21.95 -15.86 3.36
C SER A 665 -22.39 -14.78 2.36
N GLU A 666 -23.71 -14.66 2.12
CA GLU A 666 -24.33 -13.57 1.33
C GLU A 666 -23.82 -13.45 -0.13
N ILE A 667 -23.64 -14.58 -0.80
CA ILE A 667 -23.12 -14.62 -2.18
C ILE A 667 -24.19 -14.83 -3.25
N SER A 668 -25.48 -14.83 -2.91
CA SER A 668 -26.56 -15.11 -3.87
C SER A 668 -26.66 -14.08 -5.00
N GLY A 669 -27.30 -14.48 -6.09
CA GLY A 669 -27.54 -13.63 -7.25
C GLY A 669 -26.59 -13.87 -8.43
N LYS A 670 -26.63 -12.97 -9.42
CA LYS A 670 -25.82 -13.08 -10.64
C LYS A 670 -24.37 -12.72 -10.33
N LYS A 671 -23.44 -13.66 -10.53
CA LYS A 671 -22.01 -13.54 -10.17
C LYS A 671 -21.10 -14.11 -11.26
N ASN A 672 -19.86 -13.66 -11.24
CA ASN A 672 -18.74 -14.37 -11.84
C ASN A 672 -18.04 -15.17 -10.73
N VAL A 673 -17.73 -16.43 -10.99
CA VAL A 673 -17.19 -17.34 -9.98
C VAL A 673 -15.77 -17.74 -10.35
N VAL A 674 -14.91 -17.68 -9.38
CA VAL A 674 -13.61 -18.35 -9.40
C VAL A 674 -13.72 -19.58 -8.53
N LEU A 675 -13.68 -20.75 -9.16
CA LEU A 675 -13.71 -22.03 -8.47
C LEU A 675 -12.29 -22.62 -8.36
N LYS A 676 -11.79 -22.74 -7.14
CA LYS A 676 -10.58 -23.53 -6.84
C LYS A 676 -10.97 -24.93 -6.43
N ARG A 677 -10.76 -25.87 -7.32
CA ARG A 677 -11.18 -27.25 -7.17
C ARG A 677 -10.21 -28.17 -7.91
N THR A 678 -9.49 -29.00 -7.18
CA THR A 678 -8.60 -30.01 -7.76
C THR A 678 -9.42 -31.14 -8.37
N LEU A 679 -9.36 -31.31 -9.68
CA LEU A 679 -9.93 -32.40 -10.44
C LEU A 679 -8.83 -33.44 -10.79
N VAL A 680 -9.18 -34.71 -10.80
CA VAL A 680 -8.26 -35.76 -11.27
C VAL A 680 -8.59 -36.04 -12.74
N PRO A 681 -7.61 -35.89 -13.67
CA PRO A 681 -7.85 -36.00 -15.09
C PRO A 681 -8.29 -37.41 -15.51
N ASN A 682 -9.20 -37.47 -16.49
CA ASN A 682 -9.65 -38.70 -17.16
C ASN A 682 -10.39 -39.73 -16.27
N ILE A 683 -10.72 -39.36 -15.02
CA ILE A 683 -11.54 -40.22 -14.14
C ILE A 683 -12.78 -39.44 -13.66
N TYR A 684 -13.69 -40.15 -13.00
CA TYR A 684 -14.90 -39.53 -12.42
C TYR A 684 -14.58 -38.82 -11.13
N ASN A 685 -14.89 -37.54 -11.09
CA ASN A 685 -14.82 -36.68 -9.91
C ASN A 685 -16.24 -36.36 -9.43
N THR A 686 -16.49 -36.40 -8.13
CA THR A 686 -17.73 -35.85 -7.57
C THR A 686 -17.64 -34.34 -7.47
N VAL A 687 -18.67 -33.63 -7.91
CA VAL A 687 -18.72 -32.15 -7.91
C VAL A 687 -20.12 -31.72 -7.45
N VAL A 688 -20.16 -30.58 -6.76
CA VAL A 688 -21.39 -29.84 -6.47
C VAL A 688 -21.08 -28.35 -6.56
N LEU A 689 -21.98 -27.59 -7.18
CA LEU A 689 -21.85 -26.15 -7.37
C LEU A 689 -23.13 -25.44 -6.94
N PRO A 690 -23.05 -24.22 -6.36
CA PRO A 690 -24.23 -23.47 -5.93
C PRO A 690 -24.90 -22.68 -7.07
N PHE A 691 -24.62 -23.05 -8.31
CA PHE A 691 -25.18 -22.45 -9.53
C PHE A 691 -25.31 -23.48 -10.65
N SER A 692 -26.24 -23.21 -11.55
CA SER A 692 -26.46 -24.02 -12.77
C SER A 692 -25.50 -23.62 -13.88
N MET A 693 -25.15 -24.59 -14.77
CA MET A 693 -24.33 -24.33 -15.96
C MET A 693 -24.92 -25.04 -17.19
N THR A 694 -24.88 -24.36 -18.33
CA THR A 694 -25.18 -24.94 -19.65
C THR A 694 -24.01 -25.79 -20.16
N GLU A 695 -24.22 -26.61 -21.19
CA GLU A 695 -23.16 -27.41 -21.82
C GLU A 695 -22.05 -26.53 -22.38
N GLU A 696 -22.38 -25.36 -22.95
CA GLU A 696 -21.39 -24.40 -23.44
C GLU A 696 -20.53 -23.84 -22.31
N GLN A 697 -21.14 -23.47 -21.17
CA GLN A 697 -20.40 -23.02 -19.99
C GLN A 697 -19.51 -24.13 -19.40
N ILE A 698 -20.00 -25.37 -19.36
CA ILE A 698 -19.23 -26.54 -18.87
C ILE A 698 -18.00 -26.77 -19.74
N THR A 699 -18.20 -26.83 -21.06
CA THR A 699 -17.13 -27.14 -22.01
C THR A 699 -16.09 -26.00 -22.14
N SER A 700 -16.55 -24.75 -22.09
CA SER A 700 -15.65 -23.57 -22.08
C SER A 700 -14.83 -23.44 -20.78
N THR A 701 -15.39 -23.89 -19.64
CA THR A 701 -14.72 -23.82 -18.33
C THR A 701 -13.77 -24.98 -18.08
N PHE A 702 -14.23 -26.21 -18.30
CA PHE A 702 -13.49 -27.42 -17.89
C PHE A 702 -12.84 -28.17 -19.05
N GLY A 703 -13.01 -27.69 -20.29
CA GLY A 703 -12.49 -28.30 -21.51
C GLY A 703 -13.56 -28.97 -22.36
N THR A 704 -13.34 -28.98 -23.69
CA THR A 704 -14.29 -29.47 -24.70
C THR A 704 -14.61 -30.97 -24.62
N ASP A 705 -13.78 -31.75 -23.94
CA ASP A 705 -13.96 -33.19 -23.69
C ASP A 705 -14.74 -33.47 -22.37
N THR A 706 -15.13 -32.45 -21.63
CA THR A 706 -15.79 -32.61 -20.33
C THR A 706 -17.15 -33.27 -20.47
N LYS A 707 -17.40 -34.26 -19.62
CA LYS A 707 -18.66 -34.98 -19.52
C LYS A 707 -19.18 -34.90 -18.09
N VAL A 708 -20.47 -34.63 -17.96
CA VAL A 708 -21.16 -34.61 -16.67
C VAL A 708 -22.28 -35.65 -16.64
N TYR A 709 -22.53 -36.18 -15.44
CA TYR A 709 -23.53 -37.25 -15.24
C TYR A 709 -24.27 -36.98 -13.95
N THR A 710 -25.60 -37.07 -14.05
CA THR A 710 -26.52 -36.89 -12.91
C THR A 710 -26.90 -38.23 -12.28
N PHE A 711 -27.08 -38.21 -10.96
CA PHE A 711 -27.44 -39.37 -10.18
C PHE A 711 -28.90 -39.80 -10.40
N ASN A 712 -29.09 -41.09 -10.54
CA ASN A 712 -30.44 -41.68 -10.65
C ASN A 712 -30.40 -43.10 -10.08
N ALA A 713 -30.60 -43.29 -8.76
CA ALA A 713 -30.47 -44.58 -8.11
C ALA A 713 -31.81 -45.14 -7.66
N TYR A 714 -32.29 -46.15 -8.39
CA TYR A 714 -33.47 -46.92 -8.05
C TYR A 714 -33.17 -48.35 -7.50
N SER A 715 -31.90 -48.80 -7.53
CA SER A 715 -31.43 -50.05 -7.00
C SER A 715 -30.71 -49.93 -5.68
N LYS A 716 -30.84 -50.88 -4.76
CA LYS A 716 -30.07 -50.93 -3.51
C LYS A 716 -28.64 -51.43 -3.69
N ASP A 717 -28.36 -52.08 -4.82
CA ASP A 717 -27.04 -52.74 -5.10
C ASP A 717 -26.25 -51.97 -6.16
N GLU A 718 -26.86 -51.01 -6.86
CA GLU A 718 -26.23 -50.25 -7.95
C GLU A 718 -26.55 -48.78 -7.86
N MET A 719 -25.51 -47.94 -7.98
CA MET A 719 -25.63 -46.49 -8.17
C MET A 719 -25.59 -46.15 -9.66
N THR A 720 -26.65 -45.58 -10.20
CA THR A 720 -26.80 -45.31 -11.63
C THR A 720 -26.62 -43.83 -11.92
N PHE A 721 -25.87 -43.52 -12.98
CA PHE A 721 -25.65 -42.18 -13.47
C PHE A 721 -25.94 -42.11 -14.97
N HIS A 722 -26.58 -41.04 -15.38
CA HIS A 722 -26.89 -40.77 -16.80
C HIS A 722 -26.21 -39.51 -17.30
N ARG A 723 -25.76 -39.59 -18.56
CA ARG A 723 -25.16 -38.42 -19.22
C ARG A 723 -26.10 -37.23 -19.17
N ALA A 724 -25.59 -36.10 -18.77
CA ALA A 724 -26.28 -34.82 -18.77
C ALA A 724 -25.54 -33.79 -19.63
N HIS A 725 -26.30 -32.78 -20.14
CA HIS A 725 -25.78 -31.67 -20.95
C HIS A 725 -25.86 -30.35 -20.21
N SER A 726 -26.28 -30.34 -18.97
CA SER A 726 -26.32 -29.20 -18.07
C SER A 726 -26.14 -29.70 -16.63
N ILE A 727 -25.84 -28.81 -15.71
CA ILE A 727 -25.88 -29.08 -14.28
C ILE A 727 -26.81 -28.09 -13.60
N GLU A 728 -27.50 -28.54 -12.56
CA GLU A 728 -28.40 -27.76 -11.75
C GLU A 728 -27.67 -27.27 -10.48
N ALA A 729 -28.04 -26.08 -10.00
CA ALA A 729 -27.51 -25.53 -8.75
C ALA A 729 -27.83 -26.48 -7.57
N ASN A 730 -26.87 -26.60 -6.64
CA ASN A 730 -27.02 -27.40 -5.41
C ASN A 730 -27.34 -28.89 -5.64
N ARG A 731 -27.17 -29.40 -6.87
CA ARG A 731 -27.37 -30.80 -7.19
C ARG A 731 -26.03 -31.47 -7.49
N PRO A 732 -25.57 -32.45 -6.69
CA PRO A 732 -24.32 -33.16 -6.93
C PRO A 732 -24.31 -33.94 -8.25
N PHE A 733 -23.17 -34.00 -8.92
CA PHE A 733 -22.98 -34.72 -10.19
C PHE A 733 -21.57 -35.33 -10.29
N LEU A 734 -21.40 -36.25 -11.23
CA LEU A 734 -20.08 -36.74 -11.63
C LEU A 734 -19.56 -35.90 -12.82
N MET A 735 -18.27 -35.61 -12.79
CA MET A 735 -17.55 -34.95 -13.88
C MET A 735 -16.35 -35.81 -14.32
N GLN A 736 -16.16 -35.95 -15.61
CA GLN A 736 -14.95 -36.50 -16.23
C GLN A 736 -14.42 -35.47 -17.21
N THR A 737 -13.15 -35.09 -17.07
CA THR A 737 -12.45 -34.11 -17.92
C THR A 737 -10.98 -34.47 -18.00
N SER A 738 -10.28 -34.08 -19.06
CA SER A 738 -8.82 -34.24 -19.19
C SER A 738 -8.02 -33.07 -18.58
N THR A 739 -8.69 -32.03 -18.08
CA THR A 739 -8.02 -30.85 -17.53
C THR A 739 -7.11 -31.20 -16.33
N THR A 740 -5.97 -30.54 -16.28
CA THR A 740 -5.03 -30.53 -15.15
C THR A 740 -5.12 -29.23 -14.33
N GLU A 741 -5.97 -28.31 -14.77
CA GLU A 741 -6.22 -27.05 -14.07
C GLU A 741 -6.92 -27.30 -12.72
N SER A 742 -6.63 -26.48 -11.75
CA SER A 742 -7.27 -26.51 -10.42
C SER A 742 -8.02 -25.22 -10.09
N THR A 743 -8.07 -24.30 -11.04
CA THR A 743 -8.70 -23.00 -10.90
C THR A 743 -9.49 -22.69 -12.18
N PHE A 744 -10.77 -22.38 -12.01
CA PHE A 744 -11.72 -22.22 -13.11
C PHE A 744 -12.45 -20.89 -12.98
N ASN A 745 -12.50 -20.13 -14.07
CA ASN A 745 -13.25 -18.88 -14.19
C ASN A 745 -14.59 -19.13 -14.86
N ILE A 746 -15.68 -18.87 -14.16
CA ILE A 746 -17.04 -19.15 -14.60
C ILE A 746 -17.80 -17.82 -14.63
N LYS A 747 -18.27 -17.42 -15.80
CA LYS A 747 -18.92 -16.12 -16.00
C LYS A 747 -20.44 -16.26 -15.99
N ASP A 748 -21.09 -15.17 -15.54
CA ASP A 748 -22.54 -14.97 -15.68
C ASP A 748 -23.40 -16.11 -15.13
N VAL A 749 -23.05 -16.68 -13.98
CA VAL A 749 -23.86 -17.68 -13.27
C VAL A 749 -24.71 -17.02 -12.19
N THR A 750 -25.85 -17.61 -11.86
CA THR A 750 -26.67 -17.19 -10.72
C THR A 750 -26.42 -18.14 -9.57
N ILE A 751 -25.81 -17.63 -8.49
CA ILE A 751 -25.65 -18.38 -7.25
C ILE A 751 -27.00 -18.38 -6.54
N GLU A 752 -27.52 -19.57 -6.25
CA GLU A 752 -28.77 -19.74 -5.51
C GLU A 752 -28.49 -19.68 -4.01
N GLU A 753 -29.49 -19.24 -3.23
CA GLU A 753 -29.39 -19.26 -1.77
C GLU A 753 -29.03 -20.65 -1.27
N GLU A 754 -28.32 -20.71 -0.13
CA GLU A 754 -27.84 -21.93 0.46
C GLU A 754 -28.98 -22.89 0.73
N SER A 755 -29.05 -23.96 -0.06
CA SER A 755 -29.91 -25.13 0.20
C SER A 755 -29.03 -26.33 0.54
N THR A 756 -29.53 -27.28 1.28
CA THR A 756 -28.79 -28.53 1.52
C THR A 756 -28.59 -29.24 0.17
N PRO A 757 -27.36 -29.33 -0.35
CA PRO A 757 -27.11 -29.84 -1.68
C PRO A 757 -27.29 -31.37 -1.72
N VAL A 758 -28.46 -31.84 -2.05
CA VAL A 758 -28.80 -33.26 -2.05
C VAL A 758 -29.55 -33.66 -3.32
N ASP A 759 -29.13 -34.75 -3.94
CA ASP A 759 -29.88 -35.48 -4.93
C ASP A 759 -30.43 -36.76 -4.29
N GLU A 760 -31.75 -36.82 -4.03
CA GLU A 760 -32.39 -37.90 -3.31
C GLU A 760 -32.63 -39.12 -4.18
N GLY A 761 -32.00 -40.25 -3.83
CA GLY A 761 -32.31 -41.54 -4.41
C GLY A 761 -33.18 -42.41 -3.51
N LEU A 762 -33.68 -43.52 -4.02
CA LEU A 762 -34.54 -44.43 -3.25
C LEU A 762 -33.82 -45.11 -2.05
N TYR A 763 -32.54 -45.50 -2.24
CA TYR A 763 -31.72 -46.19 -1.23
C TYR A 763 -30.51 -45.39 -0.73
N TYR A 764 -30.07 -44.43 -1.53
CA TYR A 764 -28.91 -43.59 -1.23
C TYR A 764 -29.22 -42.13 -1.56
N ASN A 765 -28.77 -41.23 -0.75
CA ASN A 765 -28.76 -39.79 -1.09
C ASN A 765 -27.35 -39.47 -1.61
N PHE A 766 -27.25 -38.75 -2.72
CA PHE A 766 -26.04 -38.14 -3.20
C PHE A 766 -25.95 -36.75 -2.64
N LYS A 767 -25.07 -36.54 -1.64
CA LYS A 767 -24.94 -35.31 -0.87
C LYS A 767 -23.71 -34.51 -1.25
N GLY A 768 -23.92 -33.26 -1.60
CA GLY A 768 -22.83 -32.29 -1.80
C GLY A 768 -22.34 -31.71 -0.47
N TYR A 769 -21.16 -31.13 -0.50
CA TYR A 769 -20.50 -30.52 0.65
C TYR A 769 -19.79 -29.21 0.25
N TYR A 770 -20.10 -28.10 0.93
CA TYR A 770 -19.54 -26.77 0.68
C TYR A 770 -18.63 -26.26 1.80
N GLY A 771 -18.46 -27.04 2.88
CA GLY A 771 -17.73 -26.61 4.06
C GLY A 771 -16.21 -26.73 3.96
N GLU A 772 -15.56 -26.33 5.04
CA GLU A 772 -14.13 -26.56 5.24
C GLU A 772 -13.78 -28.06 5.20
N PRO A 773 -12.50 -28.39 4.87
CA PRO A 773 -12.07 -29.80 4.84
C PRO A 773 -12.42 -30.57 6.11
N THR A 774 -13.10 -31.72 5.96
CA THR A 774 -13.63 -32.52 7.07
C THR A 774 -13.40 -34.03 6.87
N ASN A 775 -13.64 -34.80 7.92
CA ASN A 775 -13.66 -36.26 7.83
C ASN A 775 -15.07 -36.77 7.57
N LEU A 776 -15.22 -37.60 6.56
CA LEU A 776 -16.47 -38.24 6.20
C LEU A 776 -16.84 -39.30 7.23
N ALA A 777 -18.09 -39.29 7.72
CA ALA A 777 -18.58 -40.21 8.72
C ALA A 777 -18.46 -41.68 8.29
N LYS A 778 -18.34 -42.59 9.27
CA LYS A 778 -18.29 -44.03 9.01
C LYS A 778 -19.56 -44.53 8.32
N GLY A 779 -19.39 -45.39 7.32
CA GLY A 779 -20.49 -46.00 6.54
C GLY A 779 -20.96 -45.15 5.36
N MET A 780 -20.45 -43.94 5.16
CA MET A 780 -20.66 -43.17 3.94
C MET A 780 -19.82 -43.70 2.79
N TYR A 781 -20.30 -43.52 1.55
CA TYR A 781 -19.52 -43.93 0.37
C TYR A 781 -19.03 -42.71 -0.39
N PHE A 782 -17.85 -42.82 -0.97
CA PHE A 782 -17.20 -41.76 -1.74
C PHE A 782 -16.38 -42.29 -2.92
N ILE A 783 -16.17 -41.46 -3.92
CA ILE A 783 -15.34 -41.79 -5.09
C ILE A 783 -13.93 -41.27 -4.89
N TYR A 784 -12.96 -42.12 -5.03
CA TYR A 784 -11.53 -41.79 -5.04
C TYR A 784 -10.84 -42.56 -6.19
N ASN A 785 -10.04 -41.81 -6.98
CA ASN A 785 -9.40 -42.38 -8.18
C ASN A 785 -10.33 -43.15 -9.10
N GLY A 786 -11.56 -42.67 -9.29
CA GLY A 786 -12.58 -43.28 -10.14
C GLY A 786 -13.24 -44.54 -9.58
N MET A 787 -12.95 -44.92 -8.35
CA MET A 787 -13.50 -46.11 -7.68
C MET A 787 -14.31 -45.68 -6.43
N LEU A 788 -15.33 -46.48 -6.10
CA LEU A 788 -16.19 -46.29 -4.93
C LEU A 788 -15.60 -46.92 -3.68
N TYR A 789 -15.56 -46.19 -2.57
CA TYR A 789 -15.04 -46.62 -1.27
C TYR A 789 -16.06 -46.36 -0.15
N SER A 790 -15.99 -47.13 0.93
CA SER A 790 -16.73 -46.88 2.16
C SER A 790 -15.82 -46.20 3.18
N SER A 791 -16.30 -45.16 3.84
CA SER A 791 -15.58 -44.45 4.90
C SER A 791 -15.60 -45.21 6.23
N GLU A 792 -14.47 -45.33 6.86
CA GLU A 792 -14.31 -45.83 8.25
C GLU A 792 -14.35 -44.68 9.30
N GLY A 793 -14.73 -43.46 8.90
CA GLY A 793 -14.79 -42.26 9.75
C GLY A 793 -13.52 -41.41 9.73
N ASN A 794 -12.55 -41.72 8.89
CA ASN A 794 -11.26 -41.02 8.75
C ASN A 794 -10.91 -40.68 7.29
N SER A 795 -11.88 -40.75 6.40
CA SER A 795 -11.72 -40.37 4.99
C SER A 795 -11.86 -38.87 4.87
N PHE A 796 -10.76 -38.20 4.46
CA PHE A 796 -10.70 -36.76 4.37
C PHE A 796 -11.37 -36.26 3.08
N MET A 797 -12.27 -35.25 3.21
CA MET A 797 -12.99 -34.64 2.10
C MET A 797 -12.89 -33.13 2.17
N LYS A 798 -12.63 -32.48 1.05
CA LYS A 798 -12.63 -31.02 0.86
C LYS A 798 -14.00 -30.53 0.37
N GLY A 799 -14.17 -29.22 0.33
CA GLY A 799 -15.36 -28.58 -0.21
C GLY A 799 -15.64 -28.88 -1.69
N TYR A 800 -16.82 -28.54 -2.15
CA TYR A 800 -17.33 -28.70 -3.53
C TYR A 800 -17.23 -30.15 -4.07
N ARG A 801 -17.30 -31.11 -3.15
CA ARG A 801 -17.34 -32.55 -3.43
C ARG A 801 -18.67 -33.14 -3.00
N ALA A 802 -18.92 -34.40 -3.37
CA ALA A 802 -20.10 -35.11 -2.93
C ALA A 802 -19.77 -36.55 -2.50
N TYR A 803 -20.66 -37.10 -1.68
CA TYR A 803 -20.60 -38.42 -1.13
C TYR A 803 -22.00 -39.07 -1.12
N PHE A 804 -22.09 -40.39 -0.88
CA PHE A 804 -23.36 -41.07 -0.82
C PHE A 804 -23.67 -41.50 0.62
N GLU A 805 -24.86 -41.15 1.07
CA GLU A 805 -25.39 -41.50 2.36
C GLU A 805 -26.46 -42.61 2.20
N PRO A 806 -26.24 -43.82 2.79
CA PRO A 806 -27.27 -44.86 2.75
C PRO A 806 -28.48 -44.52 3.60
N LYS A 807 -29.67 -44.76 3.07
CA LYS A 807 -30.95 -44.63 3.81
C LYS A 807 -31.22 -45.84 4.67
N SER A 808 -32.08 -45.72 5.68
CA SER A 808 -32.44 -46.79 6.63
C SER A 808 -33.04 -48.04 5.96
N ASN A 809 -33.69 -47.87 4.78
CA ASN A 809 -34.27 -48.97 3.99
C ASN A 809 -33.25 -49.84 3.22
N THR A 810 -31.94 -49.51 3.27
CA THR A 810 -30.90 -50.35 2.68
C THR A 810 -30.67 -51.66 3.45
N ASN A 811 -31.11 -51.77 4.71
CA ASN A 811 -31.00 -52.96 5.58
C ASN A 811 -29.56 -53.53 5.59
N GLY A 812 -28.50 -52.66 5.55
CA GLY A 812 -27.16 -53.10 5.52
C GLY A 812 -26.66 -53.64 4.17
N ALA A 813 -27.44 -53.53 3.09
CA ALA A 813 -27.00 -53.86 1.75
C ALA A 813 -25.79 -53.04 1.37
N LYS A 814 -24.76 -53.68 0.83
CA LYS A 814 -23.53 -53.00 0.34
C LYS A 814 -23.70 -52.75 -1.14
N VAL A 815 -23.44 -51.51 -1.56
CA VAL A 815 -23.31 -51.18 -2.99
C VAL A 815 -22.24 -52.06 -3.61
N VAL A 816 -22.56 -52.70 -4.72
CA VAL A 816 -21.63 -53.62 -5.40
C VAL A 816 -21.16 -53.07 -6.75
N ALA A 817 -21.88 -52.07 -7.32
CA ALA A 817 -21.52 -51.49 -8.62
C ALA A 817 -21.96 -50.02 -8.79
N MET A 818 -21.24 -49.32 -9.65
CA MET A 818 -21.71 -48.08 -10.29
C MET A 818 -21.95 -48.30 -11.77
N ASN A 819 -23.10 -47.89 -12.23
CA ASN A 819 -23.45 -47.92 -13.64
C ASN A 819 -23.46 -46.50 -14.18
N ILE A 820 -22.55 -46.20 -15.08
CA ILE A 820 -22.43 -44.89 -15.67
C ILE A 820 -22.75 -45.03 -17.16
N ASP A 821 -23.89 -44.50 -17.56
CA ASP A 821 -24.38 -44.49 -18.92
C ASP A 821 -24.37 -45.89 -19.58
N GLY A 822 -24.90 -46.89 -18.81
CA GLY A 822 -24.99 -48.28 -19.26
C GLY A 822 -23.70 -49.10 -19.14
N LYS A 823 -22.59 -48.48 -18.63
CA LYS A 823 -21.35 -49.23 -18.37
C LYS A 823 -21.18 -49.46 -16.87
N THR A 824 -21.21 -50.71 -16.47
CA THR A 824 -21.03 -51.09 -15.07
C THR A 824 -19.53 -51.10 -14.72
N THR A 825 -19.14 -50.34 -13.72
CA THR A 825 -17.81 -50.37 -13.13
C THR A 825 -17.89 -51.17 -11.82
N SER A 826 -17.12 -52.30 -11.75
CA SER A 826 -17.05 -53.06 -10.51
C SER A 826 -16.38 -52.27 -9.40
N ILE A 827 -16.90 -52.39 -8.19
CA ILE A 827 -16.34 -51.84 -6.98
C ILE A 827 -15.23 -52.71 -6.48
N ASN A 828 -14.01 -52.22 -6.37
CA ASN A 828 -13.00 -52.83 -5.55
C ASN A 828 -13.30 -52.45 -4.08
N MET A 829 -13.93 -53.34 -3.33
CA MET A 829 -13.92 -53.21 -1.87
C MET A 829 -12.46 -53.25 -1.42
N LEU A 830 -11.98 -52.15 -0.85
CA LEU A 830 -10.82 -52.22 -0.02
C LEU A 830 -11.17 -53.13 1.15
N GLU A 831 -10.69 -54.40 1.10
CA GLU A 831 -10.40 -55.11 2.33
C GLU A 831 -9.60 -54.13 3.19
N THR A 832 -9.92 -54.09 4.49
CA THR A 832 -9.15 -53.36 5.50
C THR A 832 -7.68 -53.79 5.45
N SER A 833 -6.95 -53.39 4.40
CA SER A 833 -5.52 -53.48 4.42
C SER A 833 -5.06 -52.51 5.51
N LYS A 834 -4.51 -53.07 6.57
CA LYS A 834 -3.65 -52.39 7.52
C LYS A 834 -2.93 -51.31 6.75
N ARG A 835 -3.16 -50.06 7.10
CA ARG A 835 -2.39 -48.93 6.57
C ARG A 835 -0.94 -49.36 6.50
N ASN A 836 -0.42 -49.60 5.33
CA ASN A 836 0.95 -49.26 5.10
C ASN A 836 0.97 -47.77 5.34
N THR A 837 1.40 -47.38 6.54
CA THR A 837 1.84 -46.05 6.82
C THR A 837 2.89 -45.73 5.76
N SER A 838 2.44 -45.17 4.63
CA SER A 838 3.38 -44.51 3.72
C SER A 838 4.07 -43.53 4.62
N SER A 839 5.31 -43.80 4.94
CA SER A 839 6.11 -43.07 5.90
C SER A 839 6.06 -41.60 5.47
N CYS A 840 5.35 -40.79 6.24
CA CYS A 840 5.36 -39.34 6.03
C CYS A 840 6.82 -38.91 6.05
N ALA A 841 7.34 -38.52 4.89
CA ALA A 841 8.73 -38.11 4.79
C ALA A 841 8.91 -36.81 5.54
N ILE A 842 9.78 -36.83 6.54
CA ILE A 842 10.18 -35.65 7.29
C ILE A 842 11.48 -35.13 6.68
N TYR A 843 11.55 -33.83 6.50
CA TYR A 843 12.73 -33.17 5.96
C TYR A 843 13.25 -32.11 6.93
N HIS A 844 14.57 -31.94 6.98
CA HIS A 844 15.18 -30.74 7.55
C HIS A 844 14.80 -29.50 6.70
N ILE A 845 14.90 -28.32 7.28
CA ILE A 845 14.62 -27.05 6.56
C ILE A 845 15.52 -26.85 5.31
N ASN A 846 16.68 -27.51 5.28
CA ASN A 846 17.61 -27.51 4.14
C ASN A 846 17.22 -28.50 3.02
N GLY A 847 16.06 -29.15 3.12
CA GLY A 847 15.56 -30.11 2.12
C GLY A 847 16.09 -31.55 2.26
N GLN A 848 16.95 -31.83 3.23
CA GLN A 848 17.47 -33.20 3.45
C GLN A 848 16.41 -34.08 4.11
N LYS A 849 16.11 -35.24 3.51
CA LYS A 849 15.13 -36.21 4.03
C LYS A 849 15.69 -36.92 5.27
N ILE A 850 14.90 -37.02 6.33
CA ILE A 850 15.24 -37.71 7.57
C ILE A 850 14.92 -39.19 7.40
N SER A 851 15.87 -40.05 7.75
CA SER A 851 15.69 -41.50 7.66
C SER A 851 14.68 -42.03 8.69
N GLU A 852 14.04 -43.15 8.39
CA GLU A 852 13.03 -43.81 9.26
C GLU A 852 13.52 -44.02 10.70
N ASN A 853 14.79 -44.42 10.87
CA ASN A 853 15.39 -44.72 12.17
C ASN A 853 15.63 -43.45 13.03
N GLN A 854 15.57 -42.29 12.44
CA GLN A 854 15.78 -41.00 13.11
C GLN A 854 14.47 -40.24 13.42
N LYS A 855 13.31 -40.66 12.86
CA LYS A 855 12.02 -40.03 13.09
C LYS A 855 11.60 -39.96 14.57
N ASN A 856 11.94 -40.95 15.36
CA ASN A 856 11.60 -41.02 16.76
C ASN A 856 12.61 -40.33 17.70
N LYS A 857 13.65 -39.70 17.14
CA LYS A 857 14.73 -39.03 17.89
C LYS A 857 15.02 -37.62 17.33
N LEU A 858 13.98 -36.93 16.88
CA LEU A 858 14.15 -35.56 16.36
C LEU A 858 14.59 -34.64 17.48
N SER A 859 15.72 -33.99 17.29
CA SER A 859 16.21 -32.93 18.19
C SER A 859 15.39 -31.65 18.02
N LYS A 860 15.56 -30.70 18.96
CA LYS A 860 14.97 -29.36 18.81
C LYS A 860 15.37 -28.73 17.47
N GLY A 861 14.41 -28.24 16.72
CA GLY A 861 14.67 -27.71 15.39
C GLY A 861 13.42 -27.51 14.54
N ILE A 862 13.62 -27.05 13.30
CA ILE A 862 12.56 -26.82 12.32
C ILE A 862 12.58 -27.94 11.29
N TYR A 863 11.43 -28.55 11.07
CA TYR A 863 11.22 -29.67 10.16
C TYR A 863 10.09 -29.40 9.19
N ILE A 864 10.10 -30.04 8.03
CA ILE A 864 9.02 -30.02 7.05
C ILE A 864 8.36 -31.38 7.00
N LEU A 865 7.09 -31.46 7.31
CA LEU A 865 6.27 -32.66 7.24
C LEU A 865 5.07 -32.37 6.34
N ASN A 866 4.92 -33.13 5.26
CA ASN A 866 3.83 -32.93 4.27
C ASN A 866 3.72 -31.48 3.77
N GLY A 867 4.87 -30.83 3.51
CA GLY A 867 4.92 -29.45 3.04
C GLY A 867 4.67 -28.37 4.12
N LYS A 868 4.34 -28.76 5.36
CA LYS A 868 4.11 -27.83 6.48
C LYS A 868 5.32 -27.76 7.41
N LYS A 869 5.59 -26.57 7.96
CA LYS A 869 6.67 -26.32 8.91
C LYS A 869 6.27 -26.76 10.32
N TYR A 870 7.08 -27.58 10.96
CA TYR A 870 6.94 -27.99 12.36
C TYR A 870 8.15 -27.52 13.17
N VAL A 871 7.92 -27.01 14.37
CA VAL A 871 8.97 -26.58 15.30
C VAL A 871 8.95 -27.51 16.51
N ILE A 872 10.06 -28.24 16.74
CA ILE A 872 10.27 -29.02 17.97
C ILE A 872 11.09 -28.13 18.91
N ARG A 873 10.48 -27.76 20.02
CA ARG A 873 11.03 -26.88 21.07
C ARG A 873 11.83 -27.62 22.15
#